data_a8a982520df060dc3224673bb3d0397d
#
_entry.id   a8a982520df060dc3224673bb3d0397d
#
_cell.length_a   1.000
_cell.length_b   1.000
_cell.length_c   1.000
_cell.angle_alpha   90.00
_cell.angle_beta   90.00
_cell.angle_gamma   90.00
#
_symmetry.space_group_name_H-M   'P 1'
#
loop_
_entity.id
_entity.type
_entity.pdbx_description
1 polymer ?
#
loop_
_entity_poly.entity_id
_entity_poly.type
_entity_poly.pdbx_seq_one_letter_code
_entity_poly.pdbx_strand_id
1 'polypeptide(L)'
;MGRLQKICNCILIILYVLSNIPKNVAVRISNSNQRIKDNQGDLSASGSYWQQHVTPSSGTTAYESPFYSATHGLVQTHPSLSTGQSGPVPLNNNNLGSGVPVTGATNSKASLTAGSGYLNSRGSLPNSARYPSHKLTGTVVEPNPKSPFRHLDFSTSATAELRRNPSLSAPDECARACREGEPPRICYYHFTLEYYTVLGAACQVCTPNATNTVWSHCQCVLADGVERGILTANRMIPGPSIQVCENDKVVIDVENHMEGMEVTIHWHGIWQRGSQYYDGVPFVTQCPIQQGNTFRYQWTGNAGTHFWHAHTGLQKLDGLYGSVVVRQPPSRDPNSHLYDFDLTTHIMLISDWLHEDAAERYPGRLAVNTGQDPESMLINGKGQFRDPNTGFMTNTPLEIFTITPGRRYRFRMINAFASVCPAQVTIEGHGMTVIATDGEPVQPVDVNTIISFSGERYDFVISADQPVGAYWIQLRGLGECGIRRAQQLGILRYARGPYQPSSQPPTYDVGIPQGVILNPLDAICERKRSDAICVSNLKNAKKIDKGVLVERPDVKIFLPFRFYVYEPKTLFIPNTYNRYLVVPSGDHLTSLVDEISYISPPAPPLSQIEDIPPEYFCNGDNRPPNCGPNCECTHMVDIPLGAIVEVVLVDEVQQVNLSHPFHLHGTAFYVVGLGRSPDKKIQKINLKHALELDRMGMLNRDFSKPPLKDTIAVPNNGYVVLRFRADNPGYWLFHCHFLFHIVIGMNLILHIGTQADLPPVPPRFPTCGDHVPPVTWF
;
A
#
# COMPACT_ATOMS: atom_id res chain seq x y z
N MET A 1 28.60 47.75 -42.29
CA MET A 1 27.49 46.86 -42.69
C MET A 1 27.50 45.45 -42.08
N GLY A 2 28.65 44.88 -41.71
CA GLY A 2 28.71 43.51 -41.17
C GLY A 2 28.27 43.30 -39.70
N ARG A 3 28.13 44.36 -38.89
CA ARG A 3 27.69 44.24 -37.47
C ARG A 3 26.15 44.31 -37.29
N LEU A 4 25.46 45.05 -38.18
CA LEU A 4 23.99 45.13 -38.15
C LEU A 4 23.32 43.86 -38.66
N GLN A 5 23.94 43.14 -39.57
CA GLN A 5 23.37 41.88 -40.12
C GLN A 5 23.47 40.71 -39.10
N LYS A 6 24.49 40.71 -38.21
CA LYS A 6 24.58 39.73 -37.11
C LYS A 6 23.59 40.00 -35.99
N ILE A 7 23.23 41.25 -35.74
CA ILE A 7 22.23 41.60 -34.72
C ILE A 7 20.82 41.28 -35.23
N CYS A 8 20.50 41.48 -36.51
CA CYS A 8 19.24 41.09 -37.11
C CYS A 8 19.02 39.57 -37.13
N ASN A 9 20.08 38.80 -37.41
CA ASN A 9 19.95 37.32 -37.39
C ASN A 9 19.77 36.77 -35.96
N CYS A 10 20.41 37.39 -34.93
CA CYS A 10 20.19 36.99 -33.54
C CYS A 10 18.76 37.31 -33.05
N ILE A 11 18.20 38.45 -33.46
CA ILE A 11 16.81 38.82 -33.10
C ILE A 11 15.79 37.90 -33.80
N LEU A 12 16.05 37.52 -35.05
CA LEU A 12 15.18 36.55 -35.76
C LEU A 12 15.27 35.15 -35.16
N ILE A 13 16.42 34.71 -34.69
CA ILE A 13 16.56 33.41 -34.01
C ILE A 13 15.86 33.46 -32.64
N ILE A 14 15.96 34.55 -31.91
CA ILE A 14 15.26 34.70 -30.61
C ILE A 14 13.74 34.76 -30.81
N LEU A 15 13.23 35.41 -31.85
CA LEU A 15 11.83 35.47 -32.18
C LEU A 15 11.32 34.11 -32.68
N TYR A 16 12.14 33.34 -33.41
CA TYR A 16 11.78 31.97 -33.84
C TYR A 16 11.74 30.96 -32.70
N VAL A 17 12.68 31.09 -31.74
CA VAL A 17 12.71 30.25 -30.52
C VAL A 17 11.53 30.59 -29.60
N LEU A 18 11.18 31.88 -29.47
CA LEU A 18 10.03 32.31 -28.64
C LEU A 18 8.67 31.97 -29.26
N SER A 19 8.57 31.77 -30.58
CA SER A 19 7.33 31.37 -31.26
C SER A 19 7.07 29.88 -31.27
N ASN A 20 8.06 29.04 -30.92
CA ASN A 20 7.97 27.57 -30.87
C ASN A 20 8.05 26.98 -29.47
N ILE A 21 7.98 27.79 -28.42
CA ILE A 21 7.81 27.30 -27.05
C ILE A 21 6.31 26.90 -26.89
N PRO A 22 5.99 25.66 -26.54
CA PRO A 22 4.62 25.28 -26.26
C PRO A 22 4.04 26.20 -25.18
N LYS A 23 2.91 26.83 -25.46
CA LYS A 23 2.26 27.83 -24.59
C LYS A 23 1.97 27.32 -23.16
N ASN A 24 2.01 26.00 -22.95
CA ASN A 24 1.66 25.37 -21.69
C ASN A 24 2.72 25.43 -20.59
N VAL A 25 3.97 25.76 -20.90
CA VAL A 25 5.06 25.80 -19.90
C VAL A 25 5.23 27.19 -19.26
N ALA A 26 4.79 28.25 -19.96
CA ALA A 26 4.97 29.64 -19.49
C ALA A 26 3.78 30.18 -18.67
N VAL A 27 2.62 29.52 -18.69
CA VAL A 27 1.33 30.07 -18.23
C VAL A 27 1.19 30.04 -16.71
N ARG A 28 1.75 29.06 -16.00
CA ARG A 28 1.60 28.98 -14.52
C ARG A 28 2.34 30.07 -13.73
N ILE A 29 3.31 30.74 -14.31
CA ILE A 29 4.05 31.82 -13.64
C ILE A 29 3.27 33.16 -13.73
N SER A 30 2.46 33.37 -14.79
CA SER A 30 1.69 34.60 -14.96
C SER A 30 0.31 34.56 -14.30
N ASN A 31 -0.32 33.39 -14.19
CA ASN A 31 -1.69 33.28 -13.64
C ASN A 31 -1.76 33.32 -12.12
N SER A 32 -0.68 32.98 -11.40
CA SER A 32 -0.65 33.16 -9.93
C SER A 32 -0.81 34.63 -9.49
N ASN A 33 -0.38 35.57 -10.33
CA ASN A 33 -0.56 37.01 -10.06
C ASN A 33 -1.96 37.54 -10.44
N GLN A 34 -2.68 36.90 -11.35
CA GLN A 34 -4.03 37.31 -11.72
C GLN A 34 -5.09 36.81 -10.74
N ARG A 35 -4.96 35.58 -10.20
CA ARG A 35 -5.87 35.07 -9.15
C ARG A 35 -5.85 35.91 -7.85
N ILE A 36 -4.75 36.61 -7.57
CA ILE A 36 -4.65 37.48 -6.38
C ILE A 36 -5.41 38.78 -6.56
N LYS A 37 -5.70 39.20 -7.79
CA LYS A 37 -6.45 40.45 -8.05
C LYS A 37 -7.96 40.31 -8.11
N ASP A 38 -8.44 39.10 -8.50
CA ASP A 38 -9.88 38.88 -8.68
C ASP A 38 -10.65 38.51 -7.39
N ASN A 39 -9.93 38.21 -6.29
CA ASN A 39 -10.52 37.92 -4.98
C ASN A 39 -10.64 39.12 -4.03
N GLN A 40 -10.49 40.37 -4.52
CA GLN A 40 -10.73 41.58 -3.71
C GLN A 40 -12.11 42.26 -3.95
N GLY A 41 -12.98 41.64 -4.71
CA GLY A 41 -14.34 42.08 -4.91
C GLY A 41 -15.34 41.12 -4.28
N ASP A 42 -16.07 41.59 -3.28
CA ASP A 42 -17.19 40.96 -2.57
C ASP A 42 -16.86 40.06 -1.37
N LEU A 43 -16.49 40.73 -0.29
CA LEU A 43 -16.77 40.30 1.08
C LEU A 43 -17.77 41.24 1.75
N SER A 44 -19.03 41.13 1.37
CA SER A 44 -20.14 41.59 2.19
C SER A 44 -21.37 40.75 1.95
N ALA A 45 -21.79 40.04 2.97
CA ALA A 45 -23.00 39.25 3.13
C ALA A 45 -22.78 37.71 3.08
N SER A 46 -22.42 37.14 4.20
CA SER A 46 -23.07 36.01 4.91
C SER A 46 -22.25 35.62 6.13
N GLY A 47 -22.21 36.48 7.11
CA GLY A 47 -21.91 36.10 8.49
C GLY A 47 -23.16 35.52 9.11
N SER A 48 -22.97 34.50 9.87
CA SER A 48 -23.87 33.88 10.84
C SER A 48 -24.09 32.38 10.55
N TYR A 49 -23.24 31.60 11.16
CA TYR A 49 -23.61 30.34 11.83
C TYR A 49 -22.33 29.68 12.38
N TRP A 50 -21.73 30.21 13.43
CA TRP A 50 -20.81 29.54 14.37
C TRP A 50 -20.24 30.60 15.34
N GLN A 51 -21.13 31.22 16.09
CA GLN A 51 -20.77 31.88 17.35
C GLN A 51 -21.91 31.66 18.33
N GLN A 52 -21.76 30.69 19.21
CA GLN A 52 -22.29 30.80 20.56
C GLN A 52 -21.55 29.83 21.50
N HIS A 53 -21.05 30.49 22.57
CA HIS A 53 -20.67 29.98 23.88
C HIS A 53 -19.29 29.35 24.08
N VAL A 54 -18.36 30.22 24.44
CA VAL A 54 -17.33 29.85 25.43
C VAL A 54 -17.22 31.00 26.44
N THR A 55 -17.63 30.75 27.65
CA THR A 55 -17.20 31.51 28.85
C THR A 55 -16.19 30.68 29.62
N PRO A 56 -15.12 31.26 30.19
CA PRO A 56 -14.04 30.50 30.79
C PRO A 56 -14.34 30.17 32.26
N SER A 57 -14.17 28.90 32.64
CA SER A 57 -13.93 28.52 34.03
C SER A 57 -12.89 27.40 34.11
N SER A 58 -11.94 27.60 35.00
CA SER A 58 -10.79 26.79 35.36
C SER A 58 -11.12 25.33 35.74
N GLY A 59 -10.35 24.39 35.19
CA GLY A 59 -10.35 23.01 35.68
C GLY A 59 -9.85 22.02 34.65
N THR A 60 -8.81 21.30 35.01
CA THR A 60 -8.19 20.15 34.34
C THR A 60 -9.17 19.27 33.60
N THR A 61 -9.00 19.13 32.29
CA THR A 61 -9.85 18.25 31.49
C THR A 61 -9.09 17.49 30.40
N ALA A 62 -9.44 16.24 30.32
CA ALA A 62 -9.21 15.35 29.20
C ALA A 62 -9.89 15.88 27.92
N TYR A 63 -9.23 15.75 26.79
CA TYR A 63 -9.74 16.13 25.47
C TYR A 63 -10.79 15.14 25.00
N GLU A 64 -12.04 15.59 24.86
CA GLU A 64 -13.07 14.89 24.10
C GLU A 64 -13.16 15.43 22.66
N SER A 65 -13.15 14.50 21.73
CA SER A 65 -13.39 14.76 20.30
C SER A 65 -14.90 14.93 20.06
N PRO A 66 -15.37 15.89 19.21
CA PRO A 66 -16.79 16.21 19.04
C PRO A 66 -17.61 15.22 18.18
N PHE A 67 -17.16 13.99 17.96
CA PHE A 67 -17.85 13.09 17.03
C PHE A 67 -18.60 11.90 17.64
N TYR A 68 -18.73 11.74 18.95
CA TYR A 68 -19.55 10.66 19.51
C TYR A 68 -20.33 11.11 20.75
N SER A 69 -21.60 11.41 20.56
CA SER A 69 -22.58 11.41 21.63
C SER A 69 -23.78 10.59 21.20
N ALA A 70 -23.83 9.34 21.62
CA ALA A 70 -25.02 8.51 21.56
C ALA A 70 -25.85 8.73 22.84
N THR A 71 -26.99 9.38 22.73
CA THR A 71 -27.97 9.49 23.80
C THR A 71 -28.87 8.27 23.82
N HIS A 72 -28.80 7.50 24.91
CA HIS A 72 -29.79 6.51 25.29
C HIS A 72 -31.13 7.19 25.63
N GLY A 73 -32.17 6.87 24.88
CA GLY A 73 -33.57 7.19 25.21
C GLY A 73 -34.27 5.94 25.74
N LEU A 74 -34.63 5.98 27.00
CA LEU A 74 -35.46 5.01 27.73
C LEU A 74 -36.85 4.88 27.10
N VAL A 75 -37.24 3.62 26.81
CA VAL A 75 -38.64 3.24 26.52
C VAL A 75 -39.33 2.85 27.82
N GLN A 76 -40.43 3.47 28.12
CA GLN A 76 -41.41 3.01 29.10
C GLN A 76 -42.64 2.38 28.45
N THR A 77 -43.12 1.42 29.13
CA THR A 77 -44.06 0.35 28.88
C THR A 77 -45.55 0.74 28.93
N HIS A 78 -46.32 -0.02 28.11
CA HIS A 78 -47.66 -0.66 28.36
C HIS A 78 -48.95 0.19 28.41
N PRO A 79 -50.19 -0.41 28.26
CA PRO A 79 -50.57 -1.80 28.03
C PRO A 79 -51.81 -2.07 27.11
N SER A 80 -51.94 -3.35 26.72
CA SER A 80 -53.09 -4.27 26.80
C SER A 80 -54.25 -4.31 25.80
N LEU A 81 -54.67 -5.57 25.59
CA LEU A 81 -55.95 -6.21 25.26
C LEU A 81 -56.26 -6.40 23.77
N SER A 82 -56.67 -7.55 23.21
CA SER A 82 -57.23 -8.80 23.77
C SER A 82 -57.43 -9.81 22.63
N THR A 83 -57.25 -11.11 22.92
CA THR A 83 -58.05 -12.29 22.56
C THR A 83 -58.40 -12.66 21.11
N GLY A 84 -58.15 -13.93 20.81
CA GLY A 84 -58.76 -14.65 19.71
C GLY A 84 -58.08 -15.98 19.38
N GLN A 85 -58.57 -17.06 19.98
CA GLN A 85 -58.19 -18.46 19.84
C GLN A 85 -58.49 -19.03 18.45
N SER A 86 -57.75 -20.06 18.11
CA SER A 86 -58.08 -21.44 17.70
C SER A 86 -57.21 -21.89 16.54
N GLY A 87 -56.40 -22.85 16.63
CA GLY A 87 -56.52 -24.25 16.83
C GLY A 87 -56.43 -25.06 15.51
N PRO A 88 -55.80 -26.23 15.51
CA PRO A 88 -55.06 -26.76 14.36
C PRO A 88 -55.78 -27.86 13.59
N VAL A 89 -54.99 -28.60 12.68
CA VAL A 89 -55.25 -29.96 12.11
C VAL A 89 -55.65 -29.96 10.63
N PRO A 90 -55.36 -31.04 9.87
CA PRO A 90 -54.13 -31.80 9.65
C PRO A 90 -53.81 -32.13 8.15
N LEU A 91 -52.75 -32.92 8.00
CA LEU A 91 -52.32 -33.71 6.83
C LEU A 91 -53.42 -34.47 6.11
N ASN A 92 -53.30 -34.61 4.79
CA ASN A 92 -53.53 -35.91 4.14
C ASN A 92 -52.81 -36.09 2.81
N ASN A 93 -52.33 -37.32 2.65
CA ASN A 93 -51.71 -37.99 1.51
C ASN A 93 -52.68 -38.17 0.34
N ASN A 94 -52.10 -38.33 -0.86
CA ASN A 94 -52.29 -39.50 -1.77
C ASN A 94 -51.73 -39.13 -3.16
N ASN A 95 -50.68 -39.77 -3.62
CA ASN A 95 -50.57 -41.02 -4.36
C ASN A 95 -51.04 -41.00 -5.82
N LEU A 96 -50.16 -41.56 -6.61
CA LEU A 96 -50.24 -42.29 -7.90
C LEU A 96 -49.32 -41.66 -8.94
N GLY A 97 -48.38 -42.31 -9.57
CA GLY A 97 -48.04 -43.71 -9.74
C GLY A 97 -47.67 -43.99 -11.19
N SER A 98 -46.74 -44.89 -11.41
CA SER A 98 -46.32 -45.53 -12.66
C SER A 98 -45.12 -44.89 -13.36
N GLY A 99 -44.08 -45.60 -13.77
CA GLY A 99 -43.73 -47.03 -13.77
C GLY A 99 -42.58 -47.23 -14.78
N VAL A 100 -41.53 -47.75 -14.35
CA VAL A 100 -40.45 -48.69 -14.77
C VAL A 100 -40.37 -49.06 -16.29
N PRO A 101 -39.25 -49.53 -16.92
CA PRO A 101 -38.21 -50.36 -16.32
C PRO A 101 -36.73 -50.14 -16.71
N VAL A 102 -35.91 -50.79 -15.90
CA VAL A 102 -34.48 -51.08 -15.89
C VAL A 102 -34.07 -52.10 -16.97
N THR A 103 -32.85 -51.98 -17.48
CA THR A 103 -31.89 -53.06 -17.82
C THR A 103 -30.53 -52.39 -18.01
N GLY A 104 -29.40 -52.87 -17.60
CA GLY A 104 -28.88 -54.11 -17.08
C GLY A 104 -27.37 -53.94 -16.86
N ALA A 105 -26.87 -54.61 -15.87
CA ALA A 105 -25.51 -54.59 -15.38
C ALA A 105 -24.49 -55.30 -16.26
N THR A 106 -23.23 -54.94 -16.21
CA THR A 106 -22.13 -55.90 -16.18
C THR A 106 -20.95 -55.41 -15.34
N ASN A 107 -20.58 -56.27 -14.41
CA ASN A 107 -19.41 -56.21 -13.52
C ASN A 107 -18.09 -56.50 -14.26
N SER A 108 -17.03 -55.81 -13.89
CA SER A 108 -15.71 -56.45 -13.91
C SER A 108 -14.88 -55.97 -12.70
N LYS A 109 -14.61 -56.93 -11.82
CA LYS A 109 -13.66 -56.84 -10.70
C LYS A 109 -12.23 -56.92 -11.25
N ALA A 110 -11.34 -56.04 -10.78
CA ALA A 110 -9.91 -56.28 -10.81
C ALA A 110 -9.36 -56.13 -9.39
N SER A 111 -8.80 -57.19 -8.91
CA SER A 111 -8.15 -57.35 -7.60
C SER A 111 -6.79 -56.67 -7.56
N LEU A 112 -6.53 -55.95 -6.48
CA LEU A 112 -5.19 -55.47 -6.11
C LEU A 112 -4.67 -56.33 -4.99
N THR A 113 -3.62 -57.11 -5.30
CA THR A 113 -2.79 -57.81 -4.33
C THR A 113 -1.75 -56.88 -3.70
N ALA A 114 -1.73 -56.89 -2.38
CA ALA A 114 -0.73 -56.23 -1.56
C ALA A 114 0.61 -56.99 -1.63
N GLY A 115 1.70 -56.24 -1.86
CA GLY A 115 3.07 -56.73 -1.71
C GLY A 115 3.78 -55.88 -0.64
N SER A 116 3.97 -56.51 0.52
CA SER A 116 4.82 -55.98 1.59
C SER A 116 6.30 -56.29 1.28
N GLY A 117 7.13 -55.26 1.29
CA GLY A 117 8.58 -55.39 1.23
C GLY A 117 9.26 -54.47 2.23
N TYR A 118 9.58 -55.01 3.41
CA TYR A 118 10.49 -54.39 4.36
C TYR A 118 11.92 -54.47 3.84
N LEU A 119 12.64 -53.36 3.78
CA LEU A 119 14.10 -53.35 3.80
C LEU A 119 14.59 -52.27 4.75
N ASN A 120 15.06 -52.74 5.91
CA ASN A 120 15.91 -52.03 6.82
C ASN A 120 17.28 -51.76 6.18
N SER A 121 17.71 -50.49 6.14
CA SER A 121 19.13 -50.17 6.10
C SER A 121 19.41 -49.00 7.03
N ARG A 122 19.99 -49.31 8.18
CA ARG A 122 20.69 -48.38 9.05
C ARG A 122 21.92 -47.87 8.33
N GLY A 123 21.86 -46.59 7.93
CA GLY A 123 23.04 -45.84 7.49
C GLY A 123 23.37 -44.79 8.54
N SER A 124 24.49 -44.95 9.20
CA SER A 124 25.09 -44.05 10.17
C SER A 124 25.41 -42.70 9.54
N LEU A 125 25.00 -41.63 10.22
CA LEU A 125 25.37 -40.23 9.91
C LEU A 125 26.88 -40.03 10.08
N PRO A 126 27.61 -39.42 9.15
CA PRO A 126 28.97 -38.98 9.35
C PRO A 126 29.01 -37.69 10.19
N ASN A 127 29.91 -37.71 11.15
CA ASN A 127 30.25 -36.59 12.03
C ASN A 127 30.71 -35.35 11.28
N SER A 128 30.24 -34.22 11.78
CA SER A 128 30.89 -32.89 11.81
C SER A 128 31.82 -32.53 10.66
N ALA A 129 31.28 -31.92 9.63
CA ALA A 129 32.08 -31.04 8.78
C ALA A 129 32.39 -29.75 9.54
N ARG A 130 33.62 -29.57 9.97
CA ARG A 130 34.19 -28.31 10.42
C ARG A 130 34.19 -27.37 9.21
N TYR A 131 33.40 -26.31 9.22
CA TYR A 131 33.51 -25.21 8.27
C TYR A 131 34.85 -24.49 8.50
N PRO A 132 35.67 -24.25 7.45
CA PRO A 132 36.86 -23.44 7.60
C PRO A 132 36.48 -22.00 7.94
N SER A 133 37.18 -21.41 8.91
CA SER A 133 37.08 -20.01 9.28
C SER A 133 37.68 -19.12 8.18
N HIS A 134 36.97 -18.88 7.10
CA HIS A 134 37.27 -17.79 6.20
C HIS A 134 36.45 -16.58 6.61
N LYS A 135 37.13 -15.44 6.77
CA LYS A 135 36.51 -14.12 6.90
C LYS A 135 35.58 -13.91 5.68
N LEU A 136 34.31 -14.29 5.82
CA LEU A 136 33.29 -13.99 4.86
C LEU A 136 32.80 -12.56 5.11
N THR A 137 33.42 -11.61 4.44
CA THR A 137 32.81 -10.30 4.15
C THR A 137 31.81 -10.53 3.03
N GLY A 138 30.61 -10.95 3.38
CA GLY A 138 29.56 -11.20 2.39
C GLY A 138 28.27 -11.64 3.09
N THR A 139 27.17 -11.01 2.75
CA THR A 139 25.84 -11.38 3.16
C THR A 139 25.49 -12.78 2.69
N VAL A 140 25.19 -13.67 3.63
CA VAL A 140 24.69 -15.01 3.33
C VAL A 140 23.17 -14.92 3.31
N VAL A 141 22.58 -15.12 2.13
CA VAL A 141 21.14 -15.39 2.01
C VAL A 141 20.99 -16.92 2.16
N GLU A 142 20.50 -17.37 3.30
CA GLU A 142 20.15 -18.78 3.45
C GLU A 142 18.75 -19.03 2.89
N PRO A 143 18.57 -19.88 1.88
CA PRO A 143 17.26 -20.38 1.51
C PRO A 143 16.76 -21.25 2.67
N ASN A 144 15.82 -20.73 3.48
CA ASN A 144 15.25 -21.51 4.55
C ASN A 144 14.23 -22.51 4.00
N PRO A 145 14.48 -23.82 4.09
CA PRO A 145 13.53 -24.84 3.65
C PRO A 145 12.20 -24.84 4.43
N LYS A 146 12.08 -24.07 5.51
CA LYS A 146 10.90 -23.99 6.38
C LYS A 146 10.31 -22.59 6.44
N SER A 147 10.60 -21.73 5.45
CA SER A 147 9.95 -20.42 5.37
C SER A 147 8.44 -20.60 5.27
N PRO A 148 7.64 -19.88 6.07
CA PRO A 148 6.18 -19.84 5.92
C PRO A 148 5.74 -19.33 4.54
N PHE A 149 6.63 -18.65 3.80
CA PHE A 149 6.43 -18.23 2.42
C PHE A 149 6.71 -19.32 1.38
N ARG A 150 6.98 -20.57 1.79
CA ARG A 150 7.24 -21.71 0.91
C ARG A 150 6.00 -22.30 0.26
N HIS A 151 4.82 -21.86 0.63
CA HIS A 151 3.58 -22.26 -0.04
C HIS A 151 3.38 -21.50 -1.35
N LEU A 152 4.45 -21.42 -2.08
CA LEU A 152 4.44 -21.02 -3.45
C LEU A 152 3.72 -22.11 -4.21
N ASP A 153 2.66 -21.71 -4.77
CA ASP A 153 1.69 -22.44 -5.51
C ASP A 153 2.19 -23.75 -6.14
N PHE A 154 1.73 -24.86 -5.60
CA PHE A 154 1.76 -26.14 -6.26
C PHE A 154 0.49 -26.35 -7.08
N SER A 155 -0.12 -25.25 -7.62
CA SER A 155 -1.22 -25.43 -8.55
C SER A 155 -0.75 -26.34 -9.69
N THR A 156 -1.63 -27.15 -10.16
CA THR A 156 -1.39 -28.00 -11.33
C THR A 156 -1.00 -27.13 -12.54
N SER A 157 -1.49 -25.90 -12.61
CA SER A 157 -1.21 -24.91 -13.64
C SER A 157 0.23 -24.41 -13.60
N ALA A 158 0.74 -23.97 -12.43
CA ALA A 158 2.13 -23.50 -12.27
C ALA A 158 3.13 -24.62 -12.58
N THR A 159 2.91 -25.81 -12.03
CA THR A 159 3.76 -26.98 -12.29
C THR A 159 3.75 -27.37 -13.76
N ALA A 160 2.61 -27.26 -14.43
CA ALA A 160 2.49 -27.56 -15.86
C ALA A 160 3.26 -26.53 -16.71
N GLU A 161 3.20 -25.26 -16.39
CA GLU A 161 3.94 -24.22 -17.12
C GLU A 161 5.44 -24.34 -16.96
N LEU A 162 5.93 -24.56 -15.74
CA LEU A 162 7.37 -24.81 -15.46
C LEU A 162 7.88 -26.05 -16.21
N ARG A 163 7.06 -27.11 -16.36
CA ARG A 163 7.42 -28.30 -17.15
C ARG A 163 7.43 -28.04 -18.65
N ARG A 164 6.53 -27.20 -19.15
CA ARG A 164 6.44 -26.86 -20.59
C ARG A 164 7.58 -25.96 -21.03
N ASN A 165 8.03 -25.07 -20.16
CA ASN A 165 9.04 -24.07 -20.47
C ASN A 165 10.24 -24.19 -19.53
N PRO A 166 11.27 -24.95 -19.91
CA PRO A 166 12.46 -25.18 -19.07
C PRO A 166 13.35 -23.94 -18.89
N SER A 167 13.05 -22.81 -19.55
CA SER A 167 13.74 -21.54 -19.31
C SER A 167 13.21 -20.80 -18.08
N LEU A 168 12.06 -21.22 -17.55
CA LEU A 168 11.47 -20.64 -16.36
C LEU A 168 12.09 -21.26 -15.10
N SER A 169 12.39 -20.43 -14.12
CA SER A 169 12.84 -20.84 -12.79
C SER A 169 11.68 -20.76 -11.79
N ALA A 170 11.61 -21.77 -10.94
CA ALA A 170 10.64 -21.79 -9.84
C ALA A 170 10.97 -20.73 -8.77
N PRO A 171 9.99 -20.32 -7.96
CA PRO A 171 10.18 -19.29 -6.94
C PRO A 171 11.29 -19.58 -5.93
N ASP A 172 11.47 -20.83 -5.52
CA ASP A 172 12.53 -21.26 -4.60
C ASP A 172 13.93 -21.23 -5.24
N GLU A 173 14.02 -21.42 -6.54
CA GLU A 173 15.27 -21.22 -7.29
C GLU A 173 15.62 -19.75 -7.46
N CYS A 174 14.61 -18.88 -7.53
CA CYS A 174 14.78 -17.43 -7.67
C CYS A 174 15.17 -16.75 -6.35
N ALA A 175 14.67 -17.25 -5.21
CA ALA A 175 15.00 -16.78 -3.87
C ALA A 175 16.40 -17.22 -3.43
N ARG A 176 17.43 -16.64 -4.02
CA ARG A 176 18.85 -17.02 -3.87
C ARG A 176 19.73 -15.88 -3.38
N ALA A 177 20.95 -16.21 -3.02
CA ALA A 177 22.02 -15.23 -2.83
C ALA A 177 22.45 -14.67 -4.19
N CYS A 178 22.37 -13.34 -4.35
CA CYS A 178 22.72 -12.67 -5.60
C CYS A 178 24.23 -12.44 -5.69
N ARG A 179 24.83 -12.78 -6.83
CA ARG A 179 26.28 -12.69 -7.06
C ARG A 179 26.56 -11.81 -8.28
N GLU A 180 27.66 -11.08 -8.23
CA GLU A 180 28.11 -10.29 -9.37
C GLU A 180 28.43 -11.20 -10.55
N GLY A 181 27.94 -10.82 -11.75
CA GLY A 181 28.17 -11.60 -12.98
C GLY A 181 27.33 -12.89 -13.12
N GLU A 182 26.46 -13.21 -12.16
CA GLU A 182 25.51 -14.32 -12.30
C GLU A 182 24.47 -13.98 -13.37
N PRO A 183 24.19 -14.87 -14.35
CA PRO A 183 23.16 -14.60 -15.35
C PRO A 183 21.79 -14.46 -14.72
N PRO A 184 20.96 -13.51 -15.21
CA PRO A 184 19.60 -13.33 -14.70
C PRO A 184 18.72 -14.53 -15.01
N ARG A 185 17.74 -14.77 -14.16
CA ARG A 185 16.73 -15.84 -14.31
C ARG A 185 15.42 -15.28 -14.82
N ILE A 186 14.58 -16.14 -15.38
CA ILE A 186 13.17 -15.86 -15.64
C ILE A 186 12.37 -16.53 -14.54
N CYS A 187 11.96 -15.74 -13.55
CA CYS A 187 11.28 -16.21 -12.35
C CYS A 187 9.78 -16.24 -12.58
N TYR A 188 9.18 -17.42 -12.49
CA TYR A 188 7.78 -17.63 -12.76
C TYR A 188 6.98 -17.81 -11.48
N TYR A 189 5.87 -17.06 -11.39
CA TYR A 189 4.90 -17.14 -10.31
C TYR A 189 3.49 -17.33 -10.90
N HIS A 190 2.61 -17.93 -10.13
CA HIS A 190 1.19 -18.06 -10.45
C HIS A 190 0.37 -17.68 -9.23
N PHE A 191 -0.56 -16.73 -9.41
CA PHE A 191 -1.47 -16.27 -8.36
C PHE A 191 -2.89 -16.64 -8.75
N THR A 192 -3.51 -17.52 -7.97
CA THR A 192 -4.94 -17.79 -8.03
C THR A 192 -5.61 -16.91 -6.99
N LEU A 193 -6.41 -15.95 -7.45
CA LEU A 193 -7.14 -15.05 -6.57
C LEU A 193 -8.52 -15.61 -6.27
N GLU A 194 -8.84 -15.76 -4.99
CA GLU A 194 -10.07 -16.40 -4.52
C GLU A 194 -10.67 -15.64 -3.33
N TYR A 195 -12.00 -15.68 -3.22
CA TYR A 195 -12.67 -15.40 -1.96
C TYR A 195 -12.46 -16.57 -1.01
N TYR A 196 -12.10 -16.29 0.23
CA TYR A 196 -11.75 -17.29 1.23
C TYR A 196 -12.30 -16.91 2.61
N THR A 197 -12.11 -17.75 3.62
CA THR A 197 -12.64 -17.49 4.97
C THR A 197 -11.56 -17.73 6.03
N VAL A 198 -11.35 -16.76 6.91
CA VAL A 198 -10.58 -16.95 8.14
C VAL A 198 -11.33 -17.95 9.02
N LEU A 199 -10.60 -18.89 9.64
CA LEU A 199 -11.17 -20.00 10.43
C LEU A 199 -12.18 -20.87 9.68
N GLY A 200 -12.17 -20.85 8.34
CA GLY A 200 -13.08 -21.60 7.49
C GLY A 200 -12.90 -23.12 7.58
N ALA A 201 -13.61 -23.85 6.70
CA ALA A 201 -13.65 -25.32 6.69
C ALA A 201 -12.27 -26.00 6.64
N ALA A 202 -11.29 -25.37 5.99
CA ALA A 202 -9.92 -25.90 5.97
C ALA A 202 -9.32 -26.05 7.38
N CYS A 203 -9.68 -25.17 8.31
CA CYS A 203 -9.17 -25.20 9.68
C CYS A 203 -9.71 -26.38 10.50
N GLN A 204 -10.85 -26.95 10.13
CA GLN A 204 -11.44 -28.10 10.81
C GLN A 204 -10.66 -29.40 10.58
N VAL A 205 -9.96 -29.49 9.44
CA VAL A 205 -9.15 -30.67 9.07
C VAL A 205 -7.69 -30.53 9.50
N CYS A 206 -7.27 -29.34 9.92
CA CYS A 206 -5.94 -29.06 10.41
C CYS A 206 -5.84 -29.41 11.89
N THR A 207 -5.40 -30.62 12.22
CA THR A 207 -5.30 -31.07 13.61
C THR A 207 -4.03 -30.52 14.30
N PRO A 208 -4.12 -30.00 15.55
CA PRO A 208 -2.99 -29.44 16.29
C PRO A 208 -1.89 -30.46 16.61
N ASN A 209 -2.21 -31.77 16.61
CA ASN A 209 -1.30 -32.86 16.98
C ASN A 209 -0.56 -33.51 15.82
N ALA A 210 -0.79 -33.06 14.59
CA ALA A 210 0.01 -33.55 13.47
C ALA A 210 1.43 -32.97 13.58
N THR A 211 2.38 -33.86 13.73
CA THR A 211 3.82 -33.53 13.70
C THR A 211 4.12 -32.50 12.61
N ASN A 212 5.00 -31.56 12.88
CA ASN A 212 5.40 -30.32 12.15
C ASN A 212 5.31 -30.28 10.61
N THR A 213 4.99 -31.36 9.94
CA THR A 213 4.86 -31.47 8.48
C THR A 213 3.44 -31.17 7.97
N VAL A 214 2.41 -31.28 8.79
CA VAL A 214 1.01 -31.14 8.35
C VAL A 214 0.57 -29.68 8.27
N TRP A 215 1.10 -28.81 9.15
CA TRP A 215 0.83 -27.37 9.05
C TRP A 215 1.33 -26.72 7.77
N SER A 216 2.36 -27.32 7.13
CA SER A 216 2.89 -26.80 5.87
C SER A 216 1.98 -27.03 4.66
N HIS A 217 0.98 -27.91 4.79
CA HIS A 217 0.01 -28.21 3.73
C HIS A 217 -1.43 -27.83 4.12
N CYS A 218 -1.60 -27.28 5.31
CA CYS A 218 -2.88 -26.82 5.80
C CYS A 218 -3.17 -25.42 5.25
N GLN A 219 -4.24 -25.29 4.48
CA GLN A 219 -4.70 -24.02 3.92
C GLN A 219 -5.59 -23.23 4.91
N CYS A 220 -5.46 -23.49 6.21
CA CYS A 220 -6.17 -22.76 7.25
C CYS A 220 -5.55 -21.37 7.45
N VAL A 221 -6.32 -20.33 7.23
CA VAL A 221 -5.95 -18.95 7.55
C VAL A 221 -6.53 -18.61 8.92
N LEU A 222 -5.67 -18.25 9.86
CA LEU A 222 -6.05 -17.94 11.25
C LEU A 222 -6.17 -16.43 11.51
N ALA A 223 -5.39 -15.62 10.84
CA ALA A 223 -5.27 -14.18 11.07
C ALA A 223 -5.15 -13.85 12.58
N ASP A 224 -6.06 -13.05 13.12
CA ASP A 224 -6.14 -12.73 14.55
C ASP A 224 -7.16 -13.59 15.31
N GLY A 225 -7.77 -14.58 14.66
CA GLY A 225 -8.71 -15.51 15.28
C GLY A 225 -10.17 -15.06 15.28
N VAL A 226 -10.52 -14.05 14.50
CA VAL A 226 -11.90 -13.63 14.26
C VAL A 226 -12.32 -14.10 12.87
N GLU A 227 -13.45 -14.80 12.77
CA GLU A 227 -13.99 -15.30 11.51
C GLU A 227 -14.49 -14.15 10.63
N ARG A 228 -14.03 -14.12 9.35
CA ARG A 228 -14.54 -13.20 8.32
C ARG A 228 -14.23 -13.73 6.91
N GLY A 229 -14.95 -13.20 5.94
CA GLY A 229 -14.60 -13.34 4.52
C GLY A 229 -13.35 -12.51 4.18
N ILE A 230 -12.54 -13.03 3.28
CA ILE A 230 -11.29 -12.40 2.84
C ILE A 230 -11.01 -12.70 1.37
N LEU A 231 -10.16 -11.88 0.77
CA LEU A 231 -9.61 -12.13 -0.56
C LEU A 231 -8.18 -12.65 -0.41
N THR A 232 -7.84 -13.69 -1.11
CA THR A 232 -6.52 -14.32 -1.02
C THR A 232 -5.88 -14.54 -2.37
N ALA A 233 -4.55 -14.50 -2.41
CA ALA A 233 -3.76 -15.11 -3.47
C ALA A 233 -3.23 -16.45 -2.95
N ASN A 234 -3.58 -17.56 -3.63
CA ASN A 234 -3.15 -18.92 -3.27
C ASN A 234 -3.55 -19.32 -1.84
N ARG A 235 -4.70 -18.83 -1.34
CA ARG A 235 -5.24 -19.13 0.00
C ARG A 235 -4.30 -18.78 1.14
N MET A 236 -3.57 -17.67 0.99
CA MET A 236 -2.56 -17.18 1.94
C MET A 236 -2.80 -15.74 2.33
N ILE A 237 -2.48 -15.37 3.56
CA ILE A 237 -2.31 -14.01 4.05
C ILE A 237 -1.02 -13.93 4.89
N PRO A 238 -0.08 -13.04 4.52
CA PRO A 238 0.02 -12.34 3.23
C PRO A 238 0.05 -13.33 2.08
N GLY A 239 -0.30 -12.88 0.87
CA GLY A 239 -0.16 -13.68 -0.34
C GLY A 239 1.32 -14.01 -0.65
N PRO A 240 1.61 -14.70 -1.76
CA PRO A 240 2.95 -15.19 -2.07
C PRO A 240 4.02 -14.10 -2.07
N SER A 241 5.16 -14.40 -1.46
CA SER A 241 6.35 -13.54 -1.45
C SER A 241 7.15 -13.72 -2.74
N ILE A 242 7.38 -12.65 -3.48
CA ILE A 242 8.28 -12.63 -4.64
C ILE A 242 9.67 -12.25 -4.16
N GLN A 243 10.66 -13.13 -4.36
CA GLN A 243 12.04 -12.90 -3.95
C GLN A 243 12.97 -13.25 -5.09
N VAL A 244 13.65 -12.25 -5.64
CA VAL A 244 14.47 -12.36 -6.85
C VAL A 244 15.76 -11.56 -6.71
N CYS A 245 16.69 -11.76 -7.64
CA CYS A 245 17.83 -10.86 -7.79
C CYS A 245 17.55 -9.74 -8.78
N GLU A 246 18.22 -8.62 -8.63
CA GLU A 246 18.18 -7.53 -9.59
C GLU A 246 18.59 -8.02 -10.98
N ASN A 247 17.88 -7.59 -12.01
CA ASN A 247 17.92 -8.03 -13.40
C ASN A 247 17.24 -9.37 -13.69
N ASP A 248 16.76 -10.13 -12.71
CA ASP A 248 15.87 -11.25 -12.99
C ASP A 248 14.58 -10.72 -13.64
N LYS A 249 14.11 -11.42 -14.66
CA LYS A 249 12.80 -11.15 -15.25
C LYS A 249 11.74 -11.90 -14.46
N VAL A 250 10.80 -11.19 -13.91
CA VAL A 250 9.66 -11.77 -13.19
C VAL A 250 8.48 -11.91 -14.15
N VAL A 251 7.86 -13.08 -14.15
CA VAL A 251 6.66 -13.42 -14.92
C VAL A 251 5.62 -13.96 -13.96
N ILE A 252 4.46 -13.33 -13.89
CA ILE A 252 3.40 -13.71 -12.98
C ILE A 252 2.10 -13.88 -13.75
N ASP A 253 1.52 -15.07 -13.71
CA ASP A 253 0.14 -15.28 -14.14
C ASP A 253 -0.79 -15.01 -12.96
N VAL A 254 -1.69 -14.07 -13.13
CA VAL A 254 -2.75 -13.75 -12.16
C VAL A 254 -4.07 -14.25 -12.72
N GLU A 255 -4.60 -15.28 -12.12
CA GLU A 255 -5.86 -15.93 -12.48
C GLU A 255 -6.95 -15.47 -11.49
N ASN A 256 -7.99 -14.80 -11.98
CA ASN A 256 -9.05 -14.25 -11.15
C ASN A 256 -10.22 -15.22 -11.02
N HIS A 257 -10.38 -15.85 -9.87
CA HIS A 257 -11.51 -16.71 -9.50
C HIS A 257 -12.48 -16.02 -8.52
N MET A 258 -12.30 -14.73 -8.24
CA MET A 258 -13.18 -13.99 -7.33
C MET A 258 -14.52 -13.73 -8.03
N GLU A 259 -15.58 -14.35 -7.52
CA GLU A 259 -16.91 -14.29 -8.12
C GLU A 259 -17.48 -12.88 -8.12
N GLY A 260 -17.86 -12.39 -9.30
CA GLY A 260 -18.42 -11.05 -9.50
C GLY A 260 -17.44 -9.89 -9.29
N MET A 261 -16.15 -10.16 -9.16
CA MET A 261 -15.13 -9.13 -8.91
C MET A 261 -14.11 -9.07 -10.04
N GLU A 262 -13.70 -7.86 -10.36
CA GLU A 262 -12.55 -7.56 -11.22
C GLU A 262 -11.34 -7.19 -10.36
N VAL A 263 -10.12 -7.28 -10.88
CA VAL A 263 -8.90 -7.00 -10.13
C VAL A 263 -7.77 -6.52 -11.02
N THR A 264 -6.88 -5.70 -10.44
CA THR A 264 -5.53 -5.46 -10.96
C THR A 264 -4.53 -5.60 -9.83
N ILE A 265 -3.29 -5.98 -10.16
CA ILE A 265 -2.20 -6.09 -9.18
C ILE A 265 -1.13 -5.06 -9.50
N HIS A 266 -0.88 -4.17 -8.56
CA HIS A 266 0.21 -3.19 -8.61
C HIS A 266 1.46 -3.71 -7.90
N TRP A 267 2.61 -3.41 -8.48
CA TRP A 267 3.94 -3.81 -8.00
C TRP A 267 4.61 -2.60 -7.36
N HIS A 268 4.16 -2.26 -6.15
CA HIS A 268 4.53 -1.04 -5.44
C HIS A 268 6.04 -0.93 -5.20
N GLY A 269 6.64 0.11 -5.75
CA GLY A 269 8.07 0.39 -5.70
C GLY A 269 8.87 -0.12 -6.91
N ILE A 270 8.26 -0.89 -7.81
CA ILE A 270 8.86 -1.31 -9.09
C ILE A 270 8.65 -0.21 -10.13
N TRP A 271 9.73 0.30 -10.69
CA TRP A 271 9.68 1.48 -11.59
C TRP A 271 9.10 1.19 -12.98
N GLN A 272 8.85 -0.06 -13.32
CA GLN A 272 8.24 -0.47 -14.61
C GLN A 272 8.93 0.12 -15.85
N ARG A 273 10.24 0.35 -15.82
CA ARG A 273 11.00 0.85 -16.97
C ARG A 273 11.02 -0.15 -18.11
N GLY A 274 10.43 0.21 -19.25
CA GLY A 274 10.23 -0.69 -20.38
C GLY A 274 9.13 -1.73 -20.19
N SER A 275 8.38 -1.65 -19.10
CA SER A 275 7.26 -2.55 -18.75
C SER A 275 6.04 -1.81 -18.21
N GLN A 276 5.81 -0.57 -18.67
CA GLN A 276 4.76 0.35 -18.22
C GLN A 276 3.36 -0.28 -18.25
N TYR A 277 3.08 -1.12 -19.21
CA TYR A 277 1.80 -1.83 -19.37
C TYR A 277 1.48 -2.81 -18.25
N TYR A 278 2.45 -3.11 -17.38
CA TYR A 278 2.33 -4.06 -16.29
C TYR A 278 2.34 -3.40 -14.90
N ASP A 279 2.12 -2.08 -14.84
CA ASP A 279 2.07 -1.34 -13.58
C ASP A 279 0.84 -1.69 -12.72
N GLY A 280 -0.23 -2.16 -13.34
CA GLY A 280 -1.38 -2.71 -12.62
C GLY A 280 -2.38 -1.67 -12.11
N VAL A 281 -2.49 -0.51 -12.73
CA VAL A 281 -3.49 0.50 -12.38
C VAL A 281 -4.72 0.36 -13.29
N PRO A 282 -5.93 0.10 -12.72
CA PRO A 282 -7.13 -0.09 -13.51
C PRO A 282 -7.48 1.18 -14.28
N PHE A 283 -7.82 1.03 -15.57
CA PHE A 283 -8.20 2.10 -16.48
C PHE A 283 -7.14 3.20 -16.70
N VAL A 284 -5.90 3.00 -16.20
CA VAL A 284 -4.76 3.88 -16.50
C VAL A 284 -3.70 3.14 -17.29
N THR A 285 -3.26 1.97 -16.83
CA THR A 285 -2.24 1.15 -17.51
C THR A 285 -2.79 -0.13 -18.11
N GLN A 286 -3.94 -0.62 -17.64
CA GLN A 286 -4.59 -1.83 -18.14
C GLN A 286 -6.09 -1.83 -17.83
N CYS A 287 -6.83 -2.70 -18.51
CA CYS A 287 -8.17 -3.08 -18.11
C CYS A 287 -8.12 -4.02 -16.90
N PRO A 288 -9.08 -3.95 -15.97
CA PRO A 288 -9.18 -4.93 -14.89
C PRO A 288 -9.35 -6.35 -15.40
N ILE A 289 -8.75 -7.30 -14.69
CA ILE A 289 -8.85 -8.73 -14.94
C ILE A 289 -10.22 -9.19 -14.46
N GLN A 290 -11.11 -9.52 -15.39
CA GLN A 290 -12.45 -10.00 -15.07
C GLN A 290 -12.40 -11.43 -14.50
N GLN A 291 -13.42 -11.82 -13.75
CA GLN A 291 -13.59 -13.19 -13.25
C GLN A 291 -13.43 -14.22 -14.39
N GLY A 292 -12.70 -15.30 -14.11
CA GLY A 292 -12.40 -16.38 -15.05
C GLY A 292 -11.29 -16.08 -16.05
N ASN A 293 -10.70 -14.90 -16.02
CA ASN A 293 -9.60 -14.51 -16.89
C ASN A 293 -8.25 -14.56 -16.18
N THR A 294 -7.19 -14.72 -17.00
CA THR A 294 -5.80 -14.69 -16.54
C THR A 294 -5.06 -13.57 -17.25
N PHE A 295 -4.32 -12.77 -16.50
CA PHE A 295 -3.42 -11.75 -17.03
C PHE A 295 -1.98 -12.06 -16.65
N ARG A 296 -1.06 -11.99 -17.62
CA ARG A 296 0.38 -12.22 -17.41
C ARG A 296 1.11 -10.92 -17.25
N TYR A 297 1.58 -10.63 -16.04
CA TYR A 297 2.51 -9.54 -15.74
C TYR A 297 3.94 -9.93 -16.05
N GLN A 298 4.75 -8.97 -16.53
CA GLN A 298 6.17 -9.18 -16.81
C GLN A 298 6.95 -7.90 -16.52
N TRP A 299 7.95 -8.00 -15.65
CA TRP A 299 8.79 -6.85 -15.33
C TRP A 299 10.19 -7.28 -14.86
N THR A 300 11.12 -6.33 -14.83
CA THR A 300 12.43 -6.46 -14.19
C THR A 300 12.52 -5.38 -13.12
N GLY A 301 12.75 -5.78 -11.86
CA GLY A 301 12.69 -4.90 -10.71
C GLY A 301 14.01 -4.21 -10.39
N ASN A 302 13.92 -2.97 -9.90
CA ASN A 302 14.98 -2.27 -9.19
C ASN A 302 15.23 -2.92 -7.83
N ALA A 303 16.49 -2.95 -7.38
CA ALA A 303 16.85 -3.53 -6.09
C ALA A 303 16.16 -2.81 -4.92
N GLY A 304 15.64 -3.56 -3.96
CA GLY A 304 15.01 -2.99 -2.77
C GLY A 304 13.99 -3.89 -2.10
N THR A 305 13.34 -3.33 -1.09
CA THR A 305 12.18 -3.91 -0.40
C THR A 305 10.93 -3.23 -0.91
N HIS A 306 10.09 -4.00 -1.57
CA HIS A 306 8.88 -3.60 -2.25
C HIS A 306 7.72 -4.51 -1.80
N PHE A 307 6.52 -4.30 -2.35
CA PHE A 307 5.40 -5.22 -2.14
C PHE A 307 4.42 -5.16 -3.32
N TRP A 308 3.55 -6.13 -3.42
CA TRP A 308 2.46 -6.13 -4.38
C TRP A 308 1.13 -6.05 -3.64
N HIS A 309 0.13 -5.44 -4.28
CA HIS A 309 -1.23 -5.39 -3.76
C HIS A 309 -2.26 -5.17 -4.86
N ALA A 310 -3.50 -5.54 -4.58
CA ALA A 310 -4.61 -5.17 -5.46
C ALA A 310 -4.74 -3.65 -5.54
N HIS A 311 -5.04 -3.17 -6.75
CA HIS A 311 -5.22 -1.73 -7.01
C HIS A 311 -6.65 -1.41 -7.48
N THR A 312 -7.58 -2.33 -7.31
CA THR A 312 -9.00 -2.18 -7.65
C THR A 312 -9.81 -2.05 -6.35
N GLY A 313 -10.55 -0.95 -6.21
CA GLY A 313 -11.43 -0.70 -5.06
C GLY A 313 -10.73 -0.82 -3.70
N LEU A 314 -11.32 -1.61 -2.80
CA LEU A 314 -10.83 -1.80 -1.42
C LEU A 314 -10.18 -3.17 -1.18
N GLN A 315 -9.93 -3.95 -2.25
CA GLN A 315 -9.50 -5.36 -2.17
C GLN A 315 -8.16 -5.58 -1.43
N LYS A 316 -7.27 -4.58 -1.43
CA LYS A 316 -6.04 -4.62 -0.61
C LYS A 316 -6.38 -4.76 0.88
N LEU A 317 -7.36 -4.02 1.38
CA LEU A 317 -7.76 -4.06 2.80
C LEU A 317 -8.42 -5.40 3.17
N ASP A 318 -8.96 -6.12 2.19
CA ASP A 318 -9.55 -7.45 2.37
C ASP A 318 -8.54 -8.60 2.23
N GLY A 319 -7.24 -8.31 1.98
CA GLY A 319 -6.20 -9.32 2.07
C GLY A 319 -5.32 -9.52 0.83
N LEU A 320 -5.57 -8.84 -0.29
CA LEU A 320 -4.76 -8.98 -1.51
C LEU A 320 -3.49 -8.12 -1.47
N TYR A 321 -2.48 -8.61 -0.76
CA TYR A 321 -1.14 -8.02 -0.69
C TYR A 321 -0.09 -9.09 -0.37
N GLY A 322 1.18 -8.82 -0.74
CA GLY A 322 2.30 -9.68 -0.41
C GLY A 322 3.64 -8.98 -0.68
N SER A 323 4.72 -9.54 -0.17
CA SER A 323 6.05 -8.93 -0.27
C SER A 323 6.71 -9.14 -1.64
N VAL A 324 7.52 -8.15 -2.07
CA VAL A 324 8.43 -8.22 -3.19
C VAL A 324 9.81 -7.79 -2.72
N VAL A 325 10.80 -8.66 -2.81
CA VAL A 325 12.19 -8.37 -2.44
C VAL A 325 13.08 -8.61 -3.64
N VAL A 326 13.68 -7.53 -4.14
CA VAL A 326 14.68 -7.58 -5.21
C VAL A 326 16.04 -7.37 -4.59
N ARG A 327 16.82 -8.45 -4.45
CA ARG A 327 18.16 -8.39 -3.86
C ARG A 327 19.22 -8.01 -4.89
N GLN A 328 20.27 -7.36 -4.44
CA GLN A 328 21.46 -7.05 -5.23
C GLN A 328 22.68 -7.77 -4.65
N PRO A 329 23.75 -7.95 -5.44
CA PRO A 329 25.01 -8.45 -4.91
C PRO A 329 25.53 -7.54 -3.77
N PRO A 330 26.18 -8.11 -2.72
CA PRO A 330 26.73 -7.33 -1.61
C PRO A 330 27.69 -6.23 -2.04
N SER A 331 28.40 -6.41 -3.17
CA SER A 331 29.29 -5.38 -3.75
C SER A 331 28.58 -4.10 -4.16
N ARG A 332 27.27 -4.15 -4.43
CA ARG A 332 26.43 -3.02 -4.84
C ARG A 332 25.58 -2.44 -3.72
N ASP A 333 25.47 -3.15 -2.58
CA ASP A 333 24.79 -2.66 -1.39
C ASP A 333 25.77 -1.87 -0.50
N PRO A 334 25.65 -0.53 -0.40
CA PRO A 334 26.57 0.27 0.41
C PRO A 334 26.56 -0.09 1.90
N ASN A 335 25.46 -0.70 2.38
CA ASN A 335 25.25 -1.06 3.76
C ASN A 335 25.47 -2.56 4.06
N SER A 336 25.95 -3.35 3.08
CA SER A 336 26.15 -4.81 3.22
C SER A 336 27.09 -5.20 4.37
N HIS A 337 28.01 -4.32 4.77
CA HIS A 337 28.94 -4.51 5.87
C HIS A 337 28.30 -4.40 7.27
N LEU A 338 27.06 -3.92 7.37
CA LEU A 338 26.36 -3.70 8.63
C LEU A 338 25.61 -4.94 9.13
N TYR A 339 25.35 -5.91 8.26
CA TYR A 339 24.62 -7.12 8.63
C TYR A 339 25.33 -8.39 8.14
N ASP A 340 25.08 -9.50 8.82
CA ASP A 340 25.63 -10.80 8.49
C ASP A 340 24.63 -11.64 7.68
N PHE A 341 23.32 -11.37 7.84
CA PHE A 341 22.24 -12.12 7.21
C PHE A 341 21.14 -11.22 6.64
N ASP A 342 20.69 -11.55 5.44
CA ASP A 342 19.49 -11.04 4.77
C ASP A 342 18.60 -12.23 4.40
N LEU A 343 17.80 -12.69 5.36
CA LEU A 343 17.04 -13.93 5.24
C LEU A 343 15.68 -13.73 4.60
N THR A 344 15.21 -14.75 3.89
CA THR A 344 13.84 -14.80 3.35
C THR A 344 12.75 -14.75 4.42
N THR A 345 13.11 -15.14 5.66
CA THR A 345 12.22 -15.18 6.82
C THR A 345 12.22 -13.92 7.67
N HIS A 346 13.08 -12.94 7.37
CA HIS A 346 13.16 -11.69 8.11
C HIS A 346 12.48 -10.53 7.37
N ILE A 347 11.40 -10.85 6.65
CA ILE A 347 10.45 -9.88 6.10
C ILE A 347 9.37 -9.67 7.17
N MET A 348 9.16 -8.41 7.56
CA MET A 348 8.14 -8.00 8.51
C MET A 348 7.06 -7.21 7.75
N LEU A 349 6.07 -7.90 7.22
CA LEU A 349 4.93 -7.26 6.57
C LEU A 349 3.86 -7.02 7.63
N ILE A 350 3.56 -5.73 7.89
CA ILE A 350 2.52 -5.31 8.80
C ILE A 350 1.29 -4.87 8.01
N SER A 351 0.11 -5.25 8.48
CA SER A 351 -1.17 -4.88 7.88
C SER A 351 -2.20 -4.54 8.95
N ASP A 352 -3.07 -3.60 8.62
CA ASP A 352 -4.30 -3.34 9.37
C ASP A 352 -5.33 -4.44 9.06
N TRP A 353 -6.25 -4.66 9.99
CA TRP A 353 -7.16 -5.79 9.90
C TRP A 353 -8.56 -5.44 10.39
N LEU A 354 -9.53 -5.48 9.47
CA LEU A 354 -10.95 -5.32 9.77
C LEU A 354 -11.58 -6.67 10.09
N HIS A 355 -12.69 -6.67 10.84
CA HIS A 355 -13.49 -7.86 11.13
C HIS A 355 -14.72 -8.00 10.22
N GLU A 356 -14.86 -7.10 9.27
CA GLU A 356 -15.90 -7.11 8.23
C GLU A 356 -15.29 -6.73 6.88
N ASP A 357 -16.02 -6.88 5.79
CA ASP A 357 -15.55 -6.50 4.46
C ASP A 357 -15.27 -5.01 4.40
N ALA A 358 -14.18 -4.63 3.74
CA ALA A 358 -13.78 -3.23 3.64
C ALA A 358 -14.85 -2.34 2.99
N ALA A 359 -15.64 -2.90 2.08
CA ALA A 359 -16.74 -2.21 1.42
C ALA A 359 -17.86 -1.82 2.40
N GLU A 360 -18.04 -2.55 3.49
CA GLU A 360 -19.03 -2.22 4.53
C GLU A 360 -18.60 -1.00 5.35
N ARG A 361 -17.28 -0.72 5.42
CA ARG A 361 -16.70 0.47 6.07
C ARG A 361 -16.68 1.70 5.18
N TYR A 362 -17.13 1.57 3.94
CA TYR A 362 -17.14 2.71 3.03
C TYR A 362 -18.05 3.82 3.58
N PRO A 363 -17.57 5.08 3.65
CA PRO A 363 -18.36 6.17 4.20
C PRO A 363 -19.75 6.27 3.55
N GLY A 364 -20.79 6.25 4.37
CA GLY A 364 -22.17 6.36 3.96
C GLY A 364 -22.84 5.08 3.44
N ARG A 365 -22.15 3.94 3.37
CA ARG A 365 -22.75 2.67 2.97
C ARG A 365 -23.58 2.04 4.10
N LEU A 366 -23.09 2.12 5.31
CA LEU A 366 -23.85 1.70 6.49
C LEU A 366 -24.67 2.85 7.09
N ALA A 367 -25.82 2.52 7.66
CA ALA A 367 -26.66 3.47 8.41
C ALA A 367 -25.97 3.99 9.69
N VAL A 368 -24.92 3.30 10.14
CA VAL A 368 -24.10 3.65 11.29
C VAL A 368 -22.70 3.90 10.80
N ASN A 369 -22.14 5.08 11.10
CA ASN A 369 -20.74 5.36 10.81
C ASN A 369 -19.85 4.58 11.79
N THR A 370 -19.25 3.48 11.32
CA THR A 370 -18.37 2.65 12.13
C THR A 370 -16.91 3.11 12.13
N GLY A 371 -16.59 4.18 11.39
CA GLY A 371 -15.22 4.69 11.23
C GLY A 371 -14.38 3.84 10.26
N GLN A 372 -13.18 4.33 9.95
CA GLN A 372 -12.24 3.66 9.05
C GLN A 372 -11.09 2.95 9.79
N ASP A 373 -11.03 3.07 11.10
CA ASP A 373 -10.03 2.48 11.96
C ASP A 373 -10.24 0.95 12.11
N PRO A 374 -9.17 0.14 11.99
CA PRO A 374 -9.26 -1.31 12.08
C PRO A 374 -9.46 -1.79 13.53
N GLU A 375 -10.09 -2.93 13.69
CA GLU A 375 -10.21 -3.61 14.99
C GLU A 375 -8.89 -4.17 15.46
N SER A 376 -8.05 -4.61 14.53
CA SER A 376 -6.81 -5.33 14.83
C SER A 376 -5.73 -5.02 13.78
N MET A 377 -4.59 -5.64 13.97
CA MET A 377 -3.44 -5.59 13.06
C MET A 377 -2.80 -6.96 12.97
N LEU A 378 -2.04 -7.19 11.90
CA LEU A 378 -1.31 -8.43 11.70
C LEU A 378 0.17 -8.17 11.43
N ILE A 379 1.02 -9.09 11.88
CA ILE A 379 2.42 -9.19 11.49
C ILE A 379 2.58 -10.50 10.71
N ASN A 380 2.91 -10.41 9.43
CA ASN A 380 2.98 -11.56 8.53
C ASN A 380 1.69 -12.42 8.54
N GLY A 381 0.51 -11.77 8.57
CA GLY A 381 -0.78 -12.44 8.59
C GLY A 381 -1.15 -13.14 9.91
N LYS A 382 -0.43 -12.86 10.98
CA LYS A 382 -0.65 -13.43 12.32
C LYS A 382 -0.91 -12.37 13.35
N GLY A 383 -1.81 -12.67 14.28
CA GLY A 383 -2.16 -11.78 15.37
C GLY A 383 -3.07 -12.43 16.39
N GLN A 384 -3.41 -11.66 17.43
CA GLN A 384 -4.40 -12.00 18.44
C GLN A 384 -5.31 -10.79 18.64
N PHE A 385 -6.60 -11.04 18.81
CA PHE A 385 -7.58 -10.00 19.08
C PHE A 385 -8.09 -10.11 20.52
N ARG A 386 -8.17 -8.96 21.20
CA ARG A 386 -8.85 -8.85 22.48
C ARG A 386 -10.14 -8.06 22.29
N ASP A 387 -11.28 -8.75 22.46
CA ASP A 387 -12.58 -8.10 22.43
C ASP A 387 -12.69 -7.07 23.57
N PRO A 388 -12.88 -5.78 23.25
CA PRO A 388 -12.96 -4.72 24.26
C PRO A 388 -14.19 -4.84 25.16
N ASN A 389 -15.26 -5.52 24.74
CA ASN A 389 -16.50 -5.61 25.48
C ASN A 389 -16.49 -6.77 26.49
N THR A 390 -15.92 -7.91 26.08
CA THR A 390 -15.92 -9.14 26.90
C THR A 390 -14.57 -9.38 27.58
N GLY A 391 -13.49 -8.76 27.08
CA GLY A 391 -12.13 -9.02 27.49
C GLY A 391 -11.57 -10.36 27.00
N PHE A 392 -12.36 -11.14 26.25
CA PHE A 392 -11.93 -12.40 25.64
C PHE A 392 -10.78 -12.14 24.68
N MET A 393 -9.78 -13.01 24.70
CA MET A 393 -8.62 -12.95 23.80
C MET A 393 -8.55 -14.22 22.97
N THR A 394 -8.42 -14.06 21.66
CA THR A 394 -8.24 -15.18 20.74
C THR A 394 -6.91 -15.89 21.02
N ASN A 395 -6.84 -17.17 20.71
CA ASN A 395 -5.65 -18.00 20.95
C ASN A 395 -4.98 -18.41 19.64
N THR A 396 -4.69 -17.44 18.79
CA THR A 396 -3.96 -17.61 17.53
C THR A 396 -2.45 -17.38 17.72
N PRO A 397 -1.59 -17.97 16.87
CA PRO A 397 -0.14 -17.82 17.02
C PRO A 397 0.32 -16.41 16.63
N LEU A 398 1.22 -15.84 17.43
CA LEU A 398 1.98 -14.65 17.08
C LEU A 398 3.10 -14.97 16.09
N GLU A 399 3.56 -13.96 15.33
CA GLU A 399 4.75 -14.09 14.51
C GLU A 399 6.01 -14.13 15.37
N ILE A 400 6.94 -15.04 15.00
CA ILE A 400 8.19 -15.25 15.72
C ILE A 400 9.37 -15.16 14.76
N PHE A 401 10.19 -14.13 14.93
CA PHE A 401 11.48 -14.00 14.24
C PHE A 401 12.60 -14.61 15.07
N THR A 402 13.37 -15.52 14.50
CA THR A 402 14.45 -16.19 15.23
C THR A 402 15.81 -15.68 14.77
N ILE A 403 16.64 -15.22 15.74
CA ILE A 403 17.99 -14.72 15.53
C ILE A 403 19.01 -15.51 16.35
N THR A 404 20.26 -15.58 15.89
CA THR A 404 21.36 -16.26 16.58
C THR A 404 22.20 -15.26 17.36
N PRO A 405 22.54 -15.52 18.63
CA PRO A 405 23.35 -14.62 19.44
C PRO A 405 24.65 -14.19 18.74
N GLY A 406 25.02 -12.92 18.87
CA GLY A 406 26.24 -12.31 18.34
C GLY A 406 26.22 -12.10 16.82
N ARG A 407 25.06 -12.18 16.17
CA ARG A 407 24.89 -11.95 14.74
C ARG A 407 24.02 -10.74 14.47
N ARG A 408 24.16 -10.16 13.27
CA ARG A 408 23.43 -8.99 12.80
C ARG A 408 22.52 -9.36 11.65
N TYR A 409 21.26 -8.96 11.73
CA TYR A 409 20.21 -9.37 10.79
C TYR A 409 19.56 -8.16 10.16
N ARG A 410 19.49 -8.15 8.82
CA ARG A 410 18.64 -7.21 8.08
C ARG A 410 17.19 -7.65 8.17
N PHE A 411 16.34 -6.79 8.71
CA PHE A 411 14.89 -6.91 8.66
C PHE A 411 14.36 -6.02 7.55
N ARG A 412 13.41 -6.54 6.80
CA ARG A 412 12.74 -5.83 5.71
C ARG A 412 11.29 -5.57 6.11
N MET A 413 11.01 -4.37 6.63
CA MET A 413 9.69 -3.98 7.06
C MET A 413 8.91 -3.38 5.90
N ILE A 414 7.68 -3.86 5.70
CA ILE A 414 6.73 -3.41 4.69
C ILE A 414 5.46 -2.99 5.41
N ASN A 415 5.04 -1.74 5.25
CA ASN A 415 3.77 -1.28 5.76
C ASN A 415 2.69 -1.41 4.67
N ALA A 416 1.94 -2.51 4.72
CA ALA A 416 0.83 -2.79 3.82
C ALA A 416 -0.52 -2.24 4.33
N PHE A 417 -0.54 -1.36 5.33
CA PHE A 417 -1.77 -0.73 5.82
C PHE A 417 -2.52 -0.06 4.68
N ALA A 418 -3.81 0.04 4.83
CA ALA A 418 -4.72 0.63 3.85
C ALA A 418 -5.65 1.67 4.48
N SER A 419 -5.83 1.63 5.80
CA SER A 419 -6.59 2.60 6.58
C SER A 419 -5.78 3.84 6.96
N VAL A 420 -6.42 4.79 7.62
CA VAL A 420 -5.87 6.11 7.97
C VAL A 420 -4.84 6.11 9.12
N CYS A 421 -4.32 4.95 9.50
CA CYS A 421 -3.50 4.78 10.69
C CYS A 421 -2.00 4.78 10.41
N PRO A 422 -1.21 5.64 11.06
CA PRO A 422 0.24 5.42 11.16
C PRO A 422 0.56 4.20 12.04
N ALA A 423 1.51 3.39 11.62
CA ALA A 423 2.01 2.23 12.36
C ALA A 423 3.28 2.60 13.15
N GLN A 424 3.31 2.29 14.45
CA GLN A 424 4.50 2.41 15.27
C GLN A 424 5.06 1.03 15.59
N VAL A 425 6.32 0.79 15.27
CA VAL A 425 7.03 -0.46 15.56
C VAL A 425 8.16 -0.20 16.57
N THR A 426 8.17 -0.99 17.64
CA THR A 426 9.19 -0.94 18.70
C THR A 426 9.55 -2.36 19.12
N ILE A 427 10.83 -2.62 19.43
CA ILE A 427 11.33 -3.94 19.83
C ILE A 427 11.95 -3.85 21.21
N GLU A 428 11.48 -4.69 22.14
CA GLU A 428 11.96 -4.71 23.52
C GLU A 428 13.47 -4.98 23.59
N GLY A 429 14.19 -4.09 24.26
CA GLY A 429 15.63 -4.22 24.49
C GLY A 429 16.53 -4.03 23.27
N HIS A 430 15.98 -3.77 22.08
CA HIS A 430 16.77 -3.66 20.85
C HIS A 430 16.60 -2.31 20.17
N GLY A 431 17.72 -1.71 19.77
CA GLY A 431 17.74 -0.64 18.80
C GLY A 431 17.66 -1.17 17.37
N MET A 432 17.24 -0.32 16.46
CA MET A 432 17.13 -0.59 15.03
C MET A 432 18.05 0.36 14.27
N THR A 433 19.07 -0.15 13.58
CA THR A 433 19.89 0.67 12.66
C THR A 433 19.21 0.68 11.29
N VAL A 434 18.53 1.77 10.96
CA VAL A 434 17.83 1.92 9.67
C VAL A 434 18.85 2.15 8.58
N ILE A 435 18.75 1.36 7.50
CA ILE A 435 19.71 1.33 6.38
C ILE A 435 19.08 1.57 5.01
N ALA A 436 17.76 1.48 4.88
CA ALA A 436 17.04 1.79 3.66
C ALA A 436 15.62 2.27 3.94
N THR A 437 15.06 3.04 3.02
CA THR A 437 13.64 3.42 2.98
C THR A 437 13.11 3.29 1.56
N ASP A 438 11.91 2.73 1.38
CA ASP A 438 11.27 2.45 0.10
C ASP A 438 12.19 1.76 -0.93
N GLY A 439 13.00 0.81 -0.44
CA GLY A 439 13.96 0.07 -1.26
C GLY A 439 15.30 0.78 -1.49
N GLU A 440 15.40 2.09 -1.24
CA GLU A 440 16.60 2.88 -1.49
C GLU A 440 17.48 3.02 -0.22
N PRO A 441 18.81 2.80 -0.32
CA PRO A 441 19.69 2.81 0.83
C PRO A 441 19.91 4.23 1.36
N VAL A 442 19.89 4.35 2.68
CA VAL A 442 20.25 5.58 3.40
C VAL A 442 21.52 5.38 4.23
N GLN A 443 22.20 6.47 4.58
CA GLN A 443 23.25 6.42 5.59
C GLN A 443 22.65 5.89 6.90
N PRO A 444 23.34 4.99 7.61
CA PRO A 444 22.78 4.34 8.79
C PRO A 444 22.37 5.34 9.86
N VAL A 445 21.20 5.15 10.45
CA VAL A 445 20.72 5.91 11.61
C VAL A 445 20.17 4.95 12.67
N ASP A 446 20.55 5.16 13.92
CA ASP A 446 20.11 4.34 15.03
C ASP A 446 18.84 4.94 15.64
N VAL A 447 17.80 4.13 15.75
CA VAL A 447 16.51 4.50 16.33
C VAL A 447 15.98 3.38 17.23
N ASN A 448 15.06 3.71 18.12
CA ASN A 448 14.37 2.72 18.96
C ASN A 448 12.94 2.45 18.46
N THR A 449 12.40 3.40 17.71
CA THR A 449 11.01 3.35 17.23
C THR A 449 10.95 3.83 15.79
N ILE A 450 10.19 3.11 14.95
CA ILE A 450 9.88 3.51 13.58
C ILE A 450 8.39 3.80 13.51
N ILE A 451 8.04 5.00 13.05
CA ILE A 451 6.66 5.32 12.62
C ILE A 451 6.63 5.23 11.10
N SER A 452 5.69 4.44 10.59
CA SER A 452 5.54 4.15 9.18
C SER A 452 4.09 4.38 8.75
N PHE A 453 3.92 4.95 7.56
CA PHE A 453 2.61 5.15 6.95
C PHE A 453 2.35 4.12 5.86
N SER A 454 1.09 4.00 5.46
CA SER A 454 0.67 3.09 4.40
C SER A 454 1.54 3.24 3.15
N GLY A 455 2.12 2.14 2.68
CA GLY A 455 3.00 2.07 1.52
C GLY A 455 4.49 2.31 1.79
N GLU A 456 4.88 2.86 2.94
CA GLU A 456 6.29 3.04 3.28
C GLU A 456 6.97 1.72 3.64
N ARG A 457 8.25 1.57 3.28
CA ARG A 457 9.11 0.44 3.67
C ARG A 457 10.34 0.96 4.36
N TYR A 458 10.81 0.21 5.37
CA TYR A 458 12.05 0.49 6.08
C TYR A 458 12.84 -0.80 6.27
N ASP A 459 14.11 -0.79 5.85
CA ASP A 459 15.02 -1.87 6.21
C ASP A 459 15.91 -1.44 7.36
N PHE A 460 16.01 -2.28 8.36
CA PHE A 460 16.85 -2.03 9.52
C PHE A 460 17.64 -3.25 9.96
N VAL A 461 18.74 -3.02 10.66
CA VAL A 461 19.59 -4.05 11.23
C VAL A 461 19.31 -4.19 12.70
N ILE A 462 19.13 -5.44 13.16
CA ILE A 462 19.11 -5.81 14.56
C ILE A 462 20.40 -6.56 14.89
N SER A 463 21.12 -6.10 15.92
CA SER A 463 22.24 -6.81 16.52
C SER A 463 21.73 -7.74 17.60
N ALA A 464 22.07 -9.04 17.50
CA ALA A 464 21.68 -10.02 18.50
C ALA A 464 22.69 -10.00 19.69
N ASP A 465 22.70 -8.92 20.45
CA ASP A 465 23.63 -8.61 21.53
C ASP A 465 23.02 -8.71 22.94
N GLN A 466 21.71 -9.00 23.01
CA GLN A 466 21.00 -9.17 24.27
C GLN A 466 21.14 -10.61 24.82
N PRO A 467 20.88 -10.85 26.10
CA PRO A 467 20.84 -12.19 26.68
C PRO A 467 19.93 -13.14 25.88
N VAL A 468 20.33 -14.43 25.81
CA VAL A 468 19.49 -15.44 25.13
C VAL A 468 18.12 -15.52 25.78
N GLY A 469 17.08 -15.12 25.04
CA GLY A 469 15.72 -14.98 25.51
C GLY A 469 14.72 -14.83 24.36
N ALA A 470 13.54 -14.36 24.68
CA ALA A 470 12.54 -13.89 23.77
C ALA A 470 12.11 -12.49 24.20
N TYR A 471 11.82 -11.63 23.22
CA TYR A 471 11.55 -10.20 23.41
C TYR A 471 10.32 -9.80 22.63
N TRP A 472 9.54 -8.88 23.17
CA TRP A 472 8.34 -8.41 22.49
C TRP A 472 8.67 -7.49 21.31
N ILE A 473 7.98 -7.70 20.20
CA ILE A 473 7.81 -6.72 19.12
C ILE A 473 6.42 -6.13 19.32
N GLN A 474 6.32 -4.81 19.42
CA GLN A 474 5.04 -4.12 19.54
C GLN A 474 4.75 -3.30 18.29
N LEU A 475 3.61 -3.55 17.68
CA LEU A 475 3.00 -2.77 16.61
C LEU A 475 1.80 -2.03 17.21
N ARG A 476 1.82 -0.69 17.18
CA ARG A 476 0.69 0.16 17.63
C ARG A 476 0.16 0.99 16.48
N GLY A 477 -1.15 1.10 16.36
CA GLY A 477 -1.81 2.09 15.49
C GLY A 477 -1.87 3.43 16.18
N LEU A 478 -1.41 4.46 15.50
CA LEU A 478 -1.42 5.84 15.99
C LEU A 478 -2.51 6.67 15.28
N GLY A 479 -2.58 7.97 15.58
CA GLY A 479 -3.58 8.84 15.00
C GLY A 479 -5.01 8.39 15.38
N GLU A 480 -5.88 8.23 14.39
CA GLU A 480 -7.25 7.78 14.61
C GLU A 480 -7.34 6.37 15.18
N CYS A 481 -6.41 5.49 14.85
CA CYS A 481 -6.34 4.14 15.45
C CYS A 481 -6.06 4.12 16.95
N GLY A 482 -5.60 5.23 17.51
CA GLY A 482 -5.44 5.40 18.94
C GLY A 482 -6.77 5.36 19.71
N ILE A 483 -7.88 5.69 19.07
CA ILE A 483 -9.24 5.65 19.65
C ILE A 483 -9.60 4.22 20.02
N ARG A 484 -9.37 3.27 19.12
CA ARG A 484 -9.60 1.83 19.37
C ARG A 484 -8.46 1.14 20.08
N ARG A 485 -7.34 1.84 20.33
CA ARG A 485 -6.13 1.27 20.93
C ARG A 485 -5.65 0.02 20.19
N ALA A 486 -5.75 0.04 18.86
CA ALA A 486 -5.36 -1.08 18.04
C ALA A 486 -3.86 -1.34 18.16
N GLN A 487 -3.50 -2.55 18.51
CA GLN A 487 -2.11 -3.00 18.61
C GLN A 487 -1.99 -4.48 18.25
N GLN A 488 -0.76 -4.89 17.91
CA GLN A 488 -0.41 -6.29 17.74
C GLN A 488 0.97 -6.56 18.34
N LEU A 489 1.18 -7.80 18.77
CA LEU A 489 2.44 -8.27 19.29
C LEU A 489 3.06 -9.31 18.36
N GLY A 490 4.38 -9.30 18.31
CA GLY A 490 5.24 -10.34 17.74
C GLY A 490 6.37 -10.67 18.71
N ILE A 491 7.20 -11.64 18.37
CA ILE A 491 8.28 -12.12 19.22
C ILE A 491 9.60 -12.15 18.43
N LEU A 492 10.61 -11.47 18.96
CA LEU A 492 12.01 -11.64 18.55
C LEU A 492 12.64 -12.68 19.47
N ARG A 493 12.96 -13.86 18.95
CA ARG A 493 13.46 -14.99 19.72
C ARG A 493 14.92 -15.25 19.40
N TYR A 494 15.73 -15.35 20.42
CA TYR A 494 17.09 -15.86 20.27
C TYR A 494 17.09 -17.38 20.13
N ALA A 495 17.89 -17.91 19.22
CA ALA A 495 18.06 -19.35 19.04
C ALA A 495 18.44 -20.00 20.35
N ARG A 496 17.77 -21.11 20.71
CA ARG A 496 17.83 -21.83 21.99
C ARG A 496 17.16 -21.10 23.19
N GLY A 497 16.63 -19.90 22.99
CA GLY A 497 15.80 -19.22 23.99
C GLY A 497 14.37 -19.77 24.07
N PRO A 498 13.60 -19.37 25.08
CA PRO A 498 12.21 -19.74 25.22
C PRO A 498 11.37 -19.22 24.03
N TYR A 499 10.20 -19.78 23.83
CA TYR A 499 9.25 -19.32 22.79
C TYR A 499 8.45 -18.09 23.22
N GLN A 500 8.35 -17.84 24.52
CA GLN A 500 7.62 -16.71 25.09
C GLN A 500 8.58 -15.79 25.84
N PRO A 501 8.41 -14.46 25.72
CA PRO A 501 9.13 -13.51 26.54
C PRO A 501 8.87 -13.72 28.02
N SER A 502 9.87 -13.43 28.85
CA SER A 502 9.74 -13.48 30.33
C SER A 502 9.12 -12.20 30.91
N SER A 503 9.14 -11.11 30.14
CA SER A 503 8.50 -9.83 30.47
C SER A 503 6.99 -9.91 30.24
N GLN A 504 6.24 -9.07 30.97
CA GLN A 504 4.80 -8.94 30.75
C GLN A 504 4.55 -8.38 29.34
N PRO A 505 3.50 -8.85 28.63
CA PRO A 505 3.13 -8.31 27.34
C PRO A 505 2.86 -6.79 27.43
N PRO A 506 3.44 -5.97 26.54
CA PRO A 506 3.18 -4.54 26.54
C PRO A 506 1.71 -4.28 26.18
N THR A 507 1.11 -3.31 26.87
CA THR A 507 -0.23 -2.82 26.56
C THR A 507 -0.15 -1.61 25.65
N TYR A 508 -1.29 -1.20 25.07
CA TYR A 508 -1.32 0.00 24.23
C TYR A 508 -0.86 1.25 25.00
N ASP A 509 -1.31 1.41 26.27
CA ASP A 509 -1.02 2.61 27.06
C ASP A 509 0.40 2.57 27.67
N VAL A 510 0.82 1.38 28.16
CA VAL A 510 2.15 1.14 28.70
C VAL A 510 2.92 0.28 27.70
N GLY A 511 3.42 0.93 26.65
CA GLY A 511 4.18 0.28 25.59
C GLY A 511 5.66 0.10 25.95
N ILE A 512 6.40 -0.45 25.01
CA ILE A 512 7.86 -0.48 25.03
C ILE A 512 8.37 0.96 24.97
N PRO A 513 9.41 1.34 25.75
CA PRO A 513 9.98 2.69 25.70
C PRO A 513 10.38 3.09 24.27
N GLN A 514 9.95 4.27 23.83
CA GLN A 514 10.07 4.68 22.42
C GLN A 514 11.49 5.12 22.04
N GLY A 515 12.29 5.66 22.97
CA GLY A 515 13.63 6.17 22.70
C GLY A 515 13.65 7.18 21.54
N VAL A 516 14.62 7.05 20.62
CA VAL A 516 14.70 7.88 19.41
C VAL A 516 13.69 7.39 18.36
N ILE A 517 12.85 8.31 17.87
CA ILE A 517 11.75 8.02 16.94
C ILE A 517 12.14 8.43 15.52
N LEU A 518 12.04 7.50 14.57
CA LEU A 518 12.07 7.84 13.14
C LEU A 518 10.68 8.23 12.66
N ASN A 519 10.60 9.29 11.86
CA ASN A 519 9.38 9.80 11.21
C ASN A 519 8.28 10.23 12.21
N PRO A 520 8.60 11.16 13.14
CA PRO A 520 7.67 11.57 14.19
C PRO A 520 6.43 12.29 13.63
N LEU A 521 5.25 12.05 14.22
CA LEU A 521 3.97 12.61 13.77
C LEU A 521 3.91 14.15 13.90
N ASP A 522 4.68 14.74 14.79
CA ASP A 522 4.70 16.20 14.97
C ASP A 522 5.38 16.94 13.81
N ALA A 523 6.14 16.21 12.98
CA ALA A 523 6.90 16.72 11.83
C ALA A 523 7.79 17.94 12.16
N ILE A 524 8.28 18.01 13.42
CA ILE A 524 9.25 18.99 13.86
C ILE A 524 10.64 18.46 13.47
N CYS A 525 11.19 18.99 12.38
CA CYS A 525 12.36 18.43 11.72
C CYS A 525 13.66 19.21 11.99
N GLU A 526 13.77 19.83 13.16
CA GLU A 526 14.99 20.54 13.56
C GLU A 526 16.17 19.56 13.70
N ARG A 527 17.29 19.89 13.06
CA ARG A 527 18.49 19.01 13.03
C ARG A 527 19.12 18.73 14.39
N LYS A 528 18.80 19.53 15.40
CA LYS A 528 19.35 19.38 16.76
C LYS A 528 18.46 18.56 17.70
N ARG A 529 17.35 18.05 17.21
CA ARG A 529 16.45 17.23 17.99
C ARG A 529 17.13 15.89 18.31
N SER A 530 17.16 15.49 19.60
CA SER A 530 17.81 14.27 20.06
C SER A 530 16.87 13.09 20.24
N ASP A 531 15.56 13.36 20.24
CA ASP A 531 14.51 12.37 20.51
C ASP A 531 13.82 11.85 19.25
N ALA A 532 14.06 12.49 18.09
CA ALA A 532 13.45 12.08 16.83
C ALA A 532 14.25 12.50 15.60
N ILE A 533 14.03 11.75 14.51
CA ILE A 533 14.65 11.98 13.19
C ILE A 533 13.51 12.01 12.15
N CYS A 534 13.35 13.14 11.45
CA CYS A 534 12.44 13.21 10.32
C CYS A 534 12.99 12.47 9.09
N VAL A 535 12.09 11.97 8.25
CA VAL A 535 12.46 11.31 6.98
C VAL A 535 13.31 12.24 6.10
N SER A 536 12.98 13.54 6.03
CA SER A 536 13.74 14.53 5.27
C SER A 536 15.19 14.75 5.77
N ASN A 537 15.48 14.32 7.01
CA ASN A 537 16.82 14.41 7.59
C ASN A 537 17.69 13.16 7.30
N LEU A 538 17.11 12.09 6.79
CA LEU A 538 17.84 10.93 6.29
C LEU A 538 18.75 11.35 5.12
N LYS A 539 19.86 10.65 4.95
CA LYS A 539 20.82 10.94 3.88
C LYS A 539 20.97 9.73 2.97
N ASN A 540 20.88 9.97 1.67
CA ASN A 540 21.10 8.92 0.68
C ASN A 540 22.52 8.34 0.80
N ALA A 541 22.62 7.01 0.78
CA ALA A 541 23.92 6.30 0.82
C ALA A 541 24.55 6.12 -0.57
N LYS A 542 23.76 6.22 -1.64
CA LYS A 542 24.25 6.16 -3.03
C LYS A 542 24.73 7.52 -3.53
N LYS A 543 25.37 7.51 -4.70
CA LYS A 543 25.68 8.72 -5.44
C LYS A 543 24.40 9.36 -5.96
N ILE A 544 24.21 10.64 -5.70
CA ILE A 544 23.04 11.40 -6.09
C ILE A 544 23.18 11.91 -7.53
N ASP A 545 22.08 11.95 -8.27
CA ASP A 545 22.00 12.72 -9.51
C ASP A 545 21.94 14.21 -9.19
N LYS A 546 23.11 14.88 -9.29
CA LYS A 546 23.20 16.33 -9.06
C LYS A 546 22.39 17.14 -10.06
N GLY A 547 22.08 16.58 -11.25
CA GLY A 547 21.26 17.23 -12.25
C GLY A 547 19.80 17.37 -11.82
N VAL A 548 19.32 16.51 -10.89
CA VAL A 548 17.97 16.62 -10.30
C VAL A 548 17.92 17.69 -9.20
N LEU A 549 19.01 17.90 -8.49
CA LEU A 549 19.07 18.80 -7.33
C LEU A 549 19.54 20.22 -7.70
N VAL A 550 19.18 20.68 -8.89
CA VAL A 550 19.44 22.07 -9.35
C VAL A 550 18.54 23.05 -8.60
N GLU A 551 18.95 24.32 -8.52
CA GLU A 551 18.19 25.36 -7.82
C GLU A 551 16.80 25.58 -8.45
N ARG A 552 16.75 25.62 -9.78
CA ARG A 552 15.50 25.84 -10.55
C ARG A 552 15.13 24.58 -11.30
N PRO A 553 13.98 23.95 -10.98
CA PRO A 553 13.43 22.85 -11.76
C PRO A 553 12.86 23.36 -13.10
N ASP A 554 12.74 22.46 -14.07
CA ASP A 554 12.08 22.75 -15.34
C ASP A 554 10.57 22.90 -15.18
N VAL A 555 9.98 22.07 -14.30
CA VAL A 555 8.56 22.07 -13.98
C VAL A 555 8.36 22.15 -12.47
N LYS A 556 7.50 23.05 -12.01
CA LYS A 556 7.10 23.16 -10.60
C LYS A 556 5.59 23.11 -10.47
N ILE A 557 5.09 22.16 -9.67
CA ILE A 557 3.69 21.89 -9.48
C ILE A 557 3.34 22.03 -7.99
N PHE A 558 2.31 22.80 -7.68
CA PHE A 558 1.73 22.84 -6.33
C PHE A 558 0.44 22.05 -6.32
N LEU A 559 0.32 21.11 -5.40
CA LEU A 559 -0.81 20.22 -5.27
C LEU A 559 -1.41 20.37 -3.86
N PRO A 560 -2.26 21.35 -3.63
CA PRO A 560 -3.09 21.40 -2.43
C PRO A 560 -4.11 20.25 -2.49
N PHE A 561 -4.36 19.61 -1.35
CA PHE A 561 -5.40 18.59 -1.26
C PHE A 561 -6.25 18.76 -0.02
N ARG A 562 -7.54 18.47 -0.15
CA ARG A 562 -8.56 18.64 0.89
C ARG A 562 -9.76 17.73 0.66
N PHE A 563 -10.67 17.69 1.63
CA PHE A 563 -11.99 17.09 1.44
C PHE A 563 -13.02 18.13 1.04
N TYR A 564 -14.02 17.69 0.29
CA TYR A 564 -15.20 18.45 -0.04
C TYR A 564 -16.43 17.69 0.43
N VAL A 565 -17.28 18.36 1.22
CA VAL A 565 -18.54 17.78 1.72
C VAL A 565 -19.67 18.20 0.79
N TYR A 566 -20.37 17.21 0.20
CA TYR A 566 -21.52 17.48 -0.66
C TYR A 566 -22.71 17.93 0.16
N GLU A 567 -23.49 18.87 -0.39
CA GLU A 567 -24.83 19.10 0.12
C GLU A 567 -25.75 17.93 -0.29
N PRO A 568 -26.50 17.29 0.63
CA PRO A 568 -27.34 16.13 0.30
C PRO A 568 -28.29 16.35 -0.89
N LYS A 569 -28.82 17.57 -1.06
CA LYS A 569 -29.72 17.92 -2.17
C LYS A 569 -29.04 17.87 -3.56
N THR A 570 -27.70 17.92 -3.63
CA THR A 570 -26.96 17.90 -4.89
C THR A 570 -26.54 16.48 -5.32
N LEU A 571 -26.68 15.49 -4.44
CA LEU A 571 -26.28 14.10 -4.71
C LEU A 571 -27.31 13.30 -5.51
N PHE A 572 -28.60 13.70 -5.47
CA PHE A 572 -29.69 12.93 -6.04
C PHE A 572 -30.45 13.75 -7.10
N ILE A 573 -29.71 14.32 -8.04
CA ILE A 573 -30.31 15.02 -9.17
C ILE A 573 -30.97 13.99 -10.09
N PRO A 574 -32.26 14.13 -10.44
CA PRO A 574 -32.92 13.21 -11.34
C PRO A 574 -32.17 13.02 -12.67
N ASN A 575 -32.07 11.77 -13.12
CA ASN A 575 -31.36 11.35 -14.32
C ASN A 575 -29.82 11.52 -14.28
N THR A 576 -29.25 11.74 -13.11
CA THR A 576 -27.81 11.77 -12.91
C THR A 576 -27.40 10.59 -12.04
N TYR A 577 -26.43 9.79 -12.52
CA TYR A 577 -25.86 8.68 -11.74
C TYR A 577 -24.56 9.15 -11.13
N ASN A 578 -24.59 9.43 -9.84
CA ASN A 578 -23.38 9.77 -9.11
C ASN A 578 -22.57 8.51 -8.85
N ARG A 579 -21.27 8.65 -8.92
CA ARG A 579 -20.28 7.58 -8.73
C ARG A 579 -20.47 6.82 -7.39
N TYR A 580 -20.94 7.51 -6.38
CA TYR A 580 -21.22 6.95 -5.06
C TYR A 580 -22.62 7.37 -4.61
N LEU A 581 -23.52 6.40 -4.61
CA LEU A 581 -24.81 6.54 -3.94
C LEU A 581 -24.58 6.44 -2.44
N VAL A 582 -24.36 7.57 -1.81
CA VAL A 582 -24.18 7.62 -0.37
C VAL A 582 -25.51 7.73 0.31
N VAL A 583 -25.83 6.80 1.18
CA VAL A 583 -27.05 6.78 1.96
C VAL A 583 -27.03 7.91 3.02
N PRO A 584 -28.18 8.51 3.37
CA PRO A 584 -28.26 9.85 3.98
C PRO A 584 -27.84 9.99 5.45
N SER A 585 -27.06 9.11 6.05
CA SER A 585 -26.73 9.20 7.48
C SER A 585 -25.29 9.53 7.82
N GLY A 586 -24.48 9.98 6.86
CA GLY A 586 -23.06 10.27 7.11
C GLY A 586 -22.57 11.47 6.32
N ASP A 587 -21.33 11.86 6.52
CA ASP A 587 -20.67 12.90 5.76
C ASP A 587 -20.48 12.44 4.31
N HIS A 588 -21.19 13.07 3.39
CA HIS A 588 -21.08 12.83 1.95
C HIS A 588 -19.87 13.58 1.43
N LEU A 589 -18.71 12.95 1.41
CA LEU A 589 -17.48 13.64 1.05
C LEU A 589 -16.78 13.01 -0.15
N THR A 590 -16.08 13.85 -0.88
CA THR A 590 -15.07 13.48 -1.86
C THR A 590 -13.75 14.13 -1.51
N SER A 591 -12.66 13.66 -2.07
CA SER A 591 -11.37 14.31 -1.92
C SER A 591 -10.96 15.03 -3.19
N LEU A 592 -10.27 16.14 -3.00
CA LEU A 592 -9.81 17.01 -4.08
C LEU A 592 -8.29 17.10 -4.04
N VAL A 593 -7.67 17.02 -5.19
CA VAL A 593 -6.28 17.42 -5.42
C VAL A 593 -6.29 18.55 -6.44
N ASP A 594 -5.73 19.71 -6.09
CA ASP A 594 -5.82 20.94 -6.88
C ASP A 594 -7.27 21.26 -7.32
N GLU A 595 -8.22 21.14 -6.37
CA GLU A 595 -9.66 21.41 -6.56
C GLU A 595 -10.37 20.42 -7.52
N ILE A 596 -9.74 19.28 -7.84
CA ILE A 596 -10.28 18.26 -8.74
C ILE A 596 -10.43 16.94 -7.99
N SER A 597 -11.62 16.35 -8.05
CA SER A 597 -11.87 14.96 -7.66
C SER A 597 -11.61 14.05 -8.87
N TYR A 598 -10.64 13.18 -8.74
CA TYR A 598 -10.26 12.29 -9.82
C TYR A 598 -11.36 11.28 -10.19
N ILE A 599 -11.61 11.15 -11.48
CA ILE A 599 -12.42 10.09 -12.07
C ILE A 599 -11.54 9.28 -13.02
N SER A 600 -11.61 7.95 -12.94
CA SER A 600 -10.91 7.08 -13.90
C SER A 600 -11.46 7.30 -15.31
N PRO A 601 -10.60 7.31 -16.34
CA PRO A 601 -11.05 7.35 -17.72
C PRO A 601 -11.76 6.04 -18.10
N PRO A 602 -12.53 6.01 -19.20
CA PRO A 602 -13.28 4.82 -19.61
C PRO A 602 -12.39 3.68 -20.12
N ALA A 603 -11.16 3.97 -20.52
CA ALA A 603 -10.17 3.03 -21.02
C ALA A 603 -8.76 3.47 -20.59
N PRO A 604 -7.74 2.58 -20.61
CA PRO A 604 -6.37 2.95 -20.26
C PRO A 604 -5.75 3.89 -21.30
N PRO A 605 -5.39 5.14 -20.94
CA PRO A 605 -4.72 6.04 -21.87
C PRO A 605 -3.35 5.51 -22.34
N LEU A 606 -2.72 4.64 -21.59
CA LEU A 606 -1.47 4.01 -21.98
C LEU A 606 -1.59 3.17 -23.26
N SER A 607 -2.71 2.48 -23.46
CA SER A 607 -2.93 1.57 -24.60
C SER A 607 -4.09 1.96 -25.52
N GLN A 608 -5.00 2.83 -25.07
CA GLN A 608 -6.25 3.17 -25.77
C GLN A 608 -6.54 4.68 -25.72
N ILE A 609 -5.54 5.53 -25.84
CA ILE A 609 -5.72 6.99 -25.78
C ILE A 609 -6.67 7.51 -26.86
N GLU A 610 -6.67 6.87 -28.04
CA GLU A 610 -7.52 7.23 -29.16
C GLU A 610 -9.03 6.98 -28.90
N ASP A 611 -9.33 6.08 -27.95
CA ASP A 611 -10.70 5.72 -27.57
C ASP A 611 -11.27 6.66 -26.50
N ILE A 612 -10.47 7.58 -25.97
CA ILE A 612 -10.85 8.48 -24.87
C ILE A 612 -11.07 9.90 -25.41
N PRO A 613 -12.29 10.44 -25.37
CA PRO A 613 -12.51 11.83 -25.75
C PRO A 613 -11.64 12.79 -24.91
N PRO A 614 -10.96 13.78 -25.54
CA PRO A 614 -10.05 14.69 -24.85
C PRO A 614 -10.68 15.47 -23.68
N GLU A 615 -12.00 15.68 -23.71
CA GLU A 615 -12.75 16.36 -22.65
C GLU A 615 -12.84 15.59 -21.33
N TYR A 616 -12.46 14.31 -21.31
CA TYR A 616 -12.32 13.55 -20.04
C TYR A 616 -11.15 14.03 -19.21
N PHE A 617 -10.10 14.58 -19.85
CA PHE A 617 -8.89 15.02 -19.16
C PHE A 617 -8.96 16.49 -18.78
N CYS A 618 -8.60 16.78 -17.54
CA CYS A 618 -8.49 18.15 -17.05
C CYS A 618 -7.33 18.30 -16.07
N ASN A 619 -6.97 19.56 -15.78
CA ASN A 619 -6.03 19.96 -14.72
C ASN A 619 -6.40 21.37 -14.23
N GLY A 620 -5.55 21.93 -13.36
CA GLY A 620 -5.79 23.27 -12.81
C GLY A 620 -5.96 24.40 -13.86
N ASP A 621 -5.42 24.21 -15.08
CA ASP A 621 -5.41 25.23 -16.13
C ASP A 621 -6.54 25.05 -17.16
N ASN A 622 -7.07 23.82 -17.36
CA ASN A 622 -8.09 23.50 -18.37
C ASN A 622 -9.31 22.79 -17.78
N ARG A 623 -9.87 23.32 -16.71
CA ARG A 623 -11.09 22.77 -16.10
C ARG A 623 -12.28 22.88 -17.07
N PRO A 624 -13.18 21.88 -17.08
CA PRO A 624 -14.45 22.01 -17.79
C PRO A 624 -15.22 23.26 -17.36
N PRO A 625 -15.88 23.98 -18.30
CA PRO A 625 -16.53 25.26 -17.98
C PRO A 625 -17.68 25.15 -16.95
N ASN A 626 -18.23 23.94 -16.77
CA ASN A 626 -19.32 23.67 -15.83
C ASN A 626 -18.82 23.10 -14.50
N CYS A 627 -17.50 23.06 -14.27
CA CYS A 627 -16.95 22.62 -13.00
C CYS A 627 -17.38 23.52 -11.85
N GLY A 628 -18.07 22.92 -10.89
CA GLY A 628 -18.34 23.52 -9.59
C GLY A 628 -17.10 23.52 -8.67
N PRO A 629 -17.28 23.74 -7.37
CA PRO A 629 -16.20 23.76 -6.39
C PRO A 629 -15.53 22.35 -6.19
N ASN A 630 -16.11 21.31 -6.75
CA ASN A 630 -15.66 19.92 -6.72
C ASN A 630 -15.58 19.37 -8.13
N CYS A 631 -14.77 19.97 -8.98
CA CYS A 631 -14.60 19.54 -10.37
C CYS A 631 -14.28 18.03 -10.45
N GLU A 632 -15.04 17.28 -11.25
CA GLU A 632 -14.87 15.84 -11.45
C GLU A 632 -14.43 15.57 -12.89
N CYS A 633 -13.23 15.03 -13.05
CA CYS A 633 -12.64 14.64 -14.35
C CYS A 633 -11.42 13.74 -14.14
N THR A 634 -10.87 13.19 -15.22
CA THR A 634 -9.56 12.53 -15.16
C THR A 634 -8.47 13.58 -15.02
N HIS A 635 -8.03 13.80 -13.78
CA HIS A 635 -7.01 14.79 -13.46
C HIS A 635 -5.67 14.34 -14.02
N MET A 636 -5.14 15.04 -15.01
CA MET A 636 -3.89 14.69 -15.70
C MET A 636 -3.01 15.93 -15.90
N VAL A 637 -1.73 15.79 -15.58
CA VAL A 637 -0.70 16.82 -15.75
C VAL A 637 0.36 16.31 -16.70
N ASP A 638 0.56 17.01 -17.83
CA ASP A 638 1.58 16.68 -18.81
C ASP A 638 2.96 17.18 -18.39
N ILE A 639 3.96 16.31 -18.46
CA ILE A 639 5.36 16.59 -18.08
C ILE A 639 6.27 16.20 -19.22
N PRO A 640 7.11 17.14 -19.72
CA PRO A 640 8.08 16.81 -20.77
C PRO A 640 9.06 15.72 -20.32
N LEU A 641 9.36 14.77 -21.22
CA LEU A 641 10.36 13.74 -20.95
C LEU A 641 11.74 14.36 -20.68
N GLY A 642 12.39 13.90 -19.61
CA GLY A 642 13.68 14.37 -19.15
C GLY A 642 13.64 15.59 -18.23
N ALA A 643 12.49 16.24 -18.06
CA ALA A 643 12.32 17.42 -17.22
C ALA A 643 12.66 17.13 -15.74
N ILE A 644 13.26 18.10 -15.08
CA ILE A 644 13.41 18.11 -13.62
C ILE A 644 12.13 18.68 -13.01
N VAL A 645 11.44 17.86 -12.27
CA VAL A 645 10.15 18.20 -11.68
C VAL A 645 10.29 18.45 -10.19
N GLU A 646 9.68 19.52 -9.72
CA GLU A 646 9.44 19.77 -8.30
C GLU A 646 7.95 19.75 -8.03
N VAL A 647 7.52 18.90 -7.10
CA VAL A 647 6.14 18.87 -6.61
C VAL A 647 6.11 19.35 -5.17
N VAL A 648 5.21 20.27 -4.88
CA VAL A 648 4.92 20.75 -3.52
C VAL A 648 3.51 20.28 -3.15
N LEU A 649 3.43 19.24 -2.32
CA LEU A 649 2.16 18.79 -1.73
C LEU A 649 1.81 19.67 -0.54
N VAL A 650 0.57 20.10 -0.43
CA VAL A 650 0.08 20.98 0.65
C VAL A 650 -1.17 20.38 1.26
N ASP A 651 -1.11 20.05 2.54
CA ASP A 651 -2.25 19.51 3.28
C ASP A 651 -3.18 20.63 3.75
N GLU A 652 -4.31 20.78 3.09
CA GLU A 652 -5.40 21.70 3.46
C GLU A 652 -6.55 21.00 4.21
N VAL A 653 -6.36 19.72 4.58
CA VAL A 653 -7.36 18.95 5.32
C VAL A 653 -7.59 19.57 6.70
N GLN A 654 -8.83 19.77 7.05
CA GLN A 654 -9.17 20.43 8.32
C GLN A 654 -9.15 19.49 9.54
N GLN A 655 -9.11 18.19 9.29
CA GLN A 655 -9.08 17.18 10.32
C GLN A 655 -7.73 17.18 11.06
N VAL A 656 -7.75 17.05 12.37
CA VAL A 656 -6.53 17.03 13.18
C VAL A 656 -5.90 15.64 13.21
N ASN A 657 -4.57 15.59 13.28
CA ASN A 657 -3.76 14.39 13.43
C ASN A 657 -3.81 13.38 12.27
N LEU A 658 -4.23 13.80 11.09
CA LEU A 658 -4.29 12.97 9.89
C LEU A 658 -3.22 13.40 8.88
N SER A 659 -2.09 12.69 8.85
CA SER A 659 -1.05 12.86 7.81
C SER A 659 -1.32 11.93 6.65
N HIS A 660 -1.18 12.41 5.41
CA HIS A 660 -1.54 11.67 4.20
C HIS A 660 -0.31 11.10 3.48
N PRO A 661 -0.14 9.77 3.38
CA PRO A 661 0.92 9.18 2.56
C PRO A 661 0.59 9.32 1.08
N PHE A 662 1.46 9.99 0.31
CA PHE A 662 1.36 10.08 -1.15
C PHE A 662 2.40 9.17 -1.81
N HIS A 663 1.95 8.40 -2.78
CA HIS A 663 2.76 7.46 -3.57
C HIS A 663 2.77 7.84 -5.04
N LEU A 664 3.94 7.74 -5.66
CA LEU A 664 4.15 7.97 -7.09
C LEU A 664 4.58 6.68 -7.78
N HIS A 665 3.83 6.28 -8.79
CA HIS A 665 4.14 5.15 -9.65
C HIS A 665 5.28 5.47 -10.64
N GLY A 666 5.96 4.45 -11.11
CA GLY A 666 6.91 4.52 -12.22
C GLY A 666 8.27 5.15 -11.93
N THR A 667 8.45 5.82 -10.80
CA THR A 667 9.71 6.46 -10.42
C THR A 667 9.82 6.66 -8.91
N ALA A 668 11.00 7.05 -8.46
CA ALA A 668 11.21 7.53 -7.10
C ALA A 668 11.58 9.01 -7.11
N PHE A 669 11.33 9.70 -6.00
CA PHE A 669 11.59 11.11 -5.80
C PHE A 669 12.51 11.38 -4.60
N TYR A 670 13.32 12.41 -4.70
CA TYR A 670 14.06 12.95 -3.56
C TYR A 670 13.14 13.79 -2.67
N VAL A 671 13.12 13.50 -1.38
CA VAL A 671 12.43 14.33 -0.38
C VAL A 671 13.35 15.47 0.01
N VAL A 672 13.18 16.62 -0.63
CA VAL A 672 14.07 17.77 -0.43
C VAL A 672 13.59 18.76 0.63
N GLY A 673 12.31 18.71 1.00
CA GLY A 673 11.74 19.57 2.05
C GLY A 673 10.51 18.93 2.69
N LEU A 674 10.36 19.14 3.99
CA LEU A 674 9.20 18.68 4.77
C LEU A 674 9.05 19.59 5.97
N GLY A 675 7.80 19.93 6.32
CA GLY A 675 7.54 20.71 7.51
C GLY A 675 6.13 21.23 7.60
N ARG A 676 5.93 22.03 8.64
CA ARG A 676 4.73 22.84 8.88
C ARG A 676 5.05 24.32 8.70
N SER A 677 4.05 25.19 8.76
CA SER A 677 4.30 26.62 8.74
C SER A 677 5.26 27.03 9.87
N PRO A 678 6.32 27.80 9.58
CA PRO A 678 7.20 28.34 10.60
C PRO A 678 6.52 29.40 11.47
N ASP A 679 5.48 30.05 10.96
CA ASP A 679 4.65 30.97 11.75
C ASP A 679 3.64 30.18 12.59
N LYS A 680 3.87 30.12 13.90
CA LYS A 680 3.00 29.46 14.88
C LYS A 680 1.58 30.02 14.95
N LYS A 681 1.34 31.20 14.39
CA LYS A 681 -0.01 31.81 14.27
C LYS A 681 -0.80 31.19 13.13
N ILE A 682 -0.11 30.63 12.13
CA ILE A 682 -0.74 29.92 11.01
C ILE A 682 -0.94 28.47 11.45
N GLN A 683 -2.10 28.16 11.99
CA GLN A 683 -2.46 26.81 12.40
C GLN A 683 -2.78 25.90 11.22
N LYS A 684 -3.18 26.48 10.07
CA LYS A 684 -3.58 25.77 8.85
C LYS A 684 -2.84 26.37 7.66
N ILE A 685 -2.04 25.55 6.99
CA ILE A 685 -1.41 25.92 5.74
C ILE A 685 -2.43 25.82 4.59
N ASN A 686 -2.28 26.64 3.58
CA ASN A 686 -3.01 26.54 2.32
C ASN A 686 -2.08 26.87 1.14
N LEU A 687 -2.59 26.72 -0.08
CA LEU A 687 -1.81 27.01 -1.29
C LEU A 687 -1.17 28.39 -1.27
N LYS A 688 -1.92 29.42 -0.85
CA LYS A 688 -1.41 30.80 -0.79
C LYS A 688 -0.21 30.90 0.15
N HIS A 689 -0.28 30.33 1.35
CA HIS A 689 0.83 30.33 2.30
C HIS A 689 2.04 29.53 1.76
N ALA A 690 1.78 28.38 1.12
CA ALA A 690 2.86 27.58 0.54
C ALA A 690 3.60 28.33 -0.58
N LEU A 691 2.88 29.07 -1.43
CA LEU A 691 3.46 29.92 -2.47
C LEU A 691 4.28 31.08 -1.86
N GLU A 692 3.82 31.68 -0.75
CA GLU A 692 4.57 32.72 -0.04
C GLU A 692 5.85 32.17 0.59
N LEU A 693 5.78 31.00 1.24
CA LEU A 693 6.94 30.30 1.80
C LEU A 693 7.95 29.92 0.71
N ASP A 694 7.47 29.46 -0.44
CA ASP A 694 8.32 29.15 -1.59
C ASP A 694 9.06 30.40 -2.09
N ARG A 695 8.35 31.49 -2.30
CA ARG A 695 8.92 32.76 -2.73
C ARG A 695 9.98 33.32 -1.76
N MET A 696 9.79 33.07 -0.46
CA MET A 696 10.72 33.46 0.59
C MET A 696 11.87 32.48 0.80
N GLY A 697 11.88 31.34 0.09
CA GLY A 697 12.88 30.27 0.29
C GLY A 697 12.70 29.51 1.62
N MET A 698 11.51 29.52 2.22
CA MET A 698 11.23 29.00 3.56
C MET A 698 10.58 27.59 3.56
N LEU A 699 10.56 26.87 2.44
CA LEU A 699 10.07 25.49 2.37
C LEU A 699 11.11 24.44 2.84
N ASN A 700 12.06 24.84 3.69
CA ASN A 700 13.07 23.97 4.33
C ASN A 700 13.80 23.02 3.37
N ARG A 701 14.11 23.46 2.14
CA ARG A 701 14.81 22.63 1.17
C ARG A 701 16.23 22.30 1.61
N ASP A 702 16.53 20.99 1.60
CA ASP A 702 17.92 20.48 1.81
C ASP A 702 18.32 19.59 0.63
N PHE A 703 19.19 20.12 -0.22
CA PHE A 703 19.75 19.41 -1.36
C PHE A 703 21.01 18.58 -1.01
N SER A 704 21.40 18.55 0.28
CA SER A 704 22.58 17.82 0.73
C SER A 704 22.25 16.33 0.93
N LYS A 705 22.28 15.52 -0.14
CA LYS A 705 22.01 14.08 -0.13
C LYS A 705 20.62 13.71 0.40
N PRO A 706 19.53 14.29 -0.10
CA PRO A 706 18.20 13.93 0.36
C PRO A 706 17.89 12.44 0.13
N PRO A 707 17.03 11.82 0.95
CA PRO A 707 16.62 10.43 0.76
C PRO A 707 15.78 10.29 -0.52
N LEU A 708 15.90 9.14 -1.17
CA LEU A 708 15.08 8.75 -2.31
C LEU A 708 13.97 7.83 -1.82
N LYS A 709 12.73 8.11 -2.18
CA LYS A 709 11.52 7.39 -1.76
C LYS A 709 10.51 7.35 -2.91
N ASP A 710 9.52 6.49 -2.81
CA ASP A 710 8.34 6.49 -3.69
C ASP A 710 7.05 6.81 -2.94
N THR A 711 7.08 6.78 -1.61
CA THR A 711 5.94 7.04 -0.72
C THR A 711 6.35 7.96 0.42
N ILE A 712 5.60 9.03 0.67
CA ILE A 712 5.92 10.02 1.72
C ILE A 712 4.65 10.52 2.41
N ALA A 713 4.66 10.54 3.73
CA ALA A 713 3.59 11.17 4.49
C ALA A 713 3.71 12.69 4.46
N VAL A 714 2.67 13.35 3.96
CA VAL A 714 2.51 14.81 4.08
C VAL A 714 1.99 15.10 5.48
N PRO A 715 2.70 15.88 6.30
CA PRO A 715 2.28 16.18 7.66
C PRO A 715 0.94 16.92 7.68
N ASN A 716 0.08 16.55 8.62
CA ASN A 716 -1.17 17.27 8.83
C ASN A 716 -0.94 18.78 8.99
N ASN A 717 -1.63 19.60 8.22
CA ASN A 717 -1.43 21.05 8.13
C ASN A 717 0.01 21.44 7.76
N GLY A 718 0.65 20.66 6.92
CA GLY A 718 2.03 20.83 6.49
C GLY A 718 2.22 20.70 5.00
N TYR A 719 3.47 20.54 4.62
CA TYR A 719 3.87 20.40 3.23
C TYR A 719 5.03 19.43 3.09
N VAL A 720 5.17 18.91 1.86
CA VAL A 720 6.36 18.16 1.42
C VAL A 720 6.80 18.67 0.06
N VAL A 721 8.13 18.79 -0.13
CA VAL A 721 8.74 19.16 -1.40
C VAL A 721 9.49 17.98 -1.97
N LEU A 722 9.10 17.55 -3.15
CA LEU A 722 9.62 16.39 -3.86
C LEU A 722 10.36 16.81 -5.12
N ARG A 723 11.44 16.11 -5.47
CA ARG A 723 12.21 16.32 -6.70
C ARG A 723 12.49 15.00 -7.39
N PHE A 724 12.23 14.96 -8.71
CA PHE A 724 12.58 13.81 -9.53
C PHE A 724 12.90 14.24 -10.97
N ARG A 725 13.53 13.33 -11.73
CA ARG A 725 13.68 13.44 -13.17
C ARG A 725 12.55 12.64 -13.83
N ALA A 726 11.83 13.27 -14.73
CA ALA A 726 10.78 12.66 -15.52
C ALA A 726 11.40 11.86 -16.71
N ASP A 727 12.17 10.79 -16.42
CA ASP A 727 12.93 10.03 -17.41
C ASP A 727 12.34 8.64 -17.73
N ASN A 728 11.13 8.36 -17.24
CA ASN A 728 10.39 7.14 -17.51
C ASN A 728 9.05 7.53 -18.17
N PRO A 729 8.91 7.45 -19.52
CA PRO A 729 7.68 7.85 -20.18
C PRO A 729 6.52 6.94 -19.79
N GLY A 730 5.34 7.51 -19.58
CA GLY A 730 4.16 6.75 -19.16
C GLY A 730 3.06 7.60 -18.55
N TYR A 731 2.00 6.94 -18.15
CA TYR A 731 0.88 7.50 -17.39
C TYR A 731 0.97 7.00 -15.96
N TRP A 732 1.53 7.80 -15.06
CA TRP A 732 1.87 7.39 -13.71
C TRP A 732 0.90 7.95 -12.70
N LEU A 733 0.23 7.06 -11.95
CA LEU A 733 -0.67 7.50 -10.90
C LEU A 733 0.13 8.10 -9.75
N PHE A 734 -0.32 9.26 -9.25
CA PHE A 734 0.18 9.90 -8.05
C PHE A 734 -0.99 10.14 -7.11
N HIS A 735 -1.00 9.49 -5.94
CA HIS A 735 -2.21 9.38 -5.13
C HIS A 735 -1.92 9.27 -3.63
N CYS A 736 -2.91 9.61 -2.82
CA CYS A 736 -2.90 9.25 -1.40
C CYS A 736 -3.00 7.72 -1.26
N HIS A 737 -2.17 7.12 -0.42
CA HIS A 737 -2.10 5.66 -0.27
C HIS A 737 -3.10 5.10 0.77
N PHE A 738 -3.95 5.95 1.36
CA PHE A 738 -5.12 5.50 2.10
C PHE A 738 -6.22 5.09 1.13
N LEU A 739 -6.68 3.83 1.21
CA LEU A 739 -7.62 3.28 0.22
C LEU A 739 -8.93 4.04 0.13
N PHE A 740 -9.50 4.44 1.25
CA PHE A 740 -10.75 5.21 1.24
C PHE A 740 -10.58 6.57 0.54
N HIS A 741 -9.40 7.20 0.64
CA HIS A 741 -9.10 8.47 -0.03
C HIS A 741 -8.88 8.31 -1.53
N ILE A 742 -8.20 7.23 -1.96
CA ILE A 742 -7.98 6.95 -3.38
C ILE A 742 -9.32 6.71 -4.10
N VAL A 743 -10.23 5.93 -3.50
CA VAL A 743 -11.52 5.61 -4.13
C VAL A 743 -12.47 6.80 -4.20
N ILE A 744 -12.30 7.81 -3.33
CA ILE A 744 -13.06 9.06 -3.39
C ILE A 744 -12.35 10.18 -4.15
N GLY A 745 -11.26 9.90 -4.87
CA GLY A 745 -10.68 10.79 -5.87
C GLY A 745 -9.40 11.54 -5.49
N MET A 746 -8.68 11.17 -4.41
CA MET A 746 -7.39 11.80 -4.03
C MET A 746 -6.23 11.30 -4.90
N ASN A 747 -6.37 11.49 -6.21
CA ASN A 747 -5.46 10.98 -7.24
C ASN A 747 -5.24 12.00 -8.35
N LEU A 748 -4.14 11.83 -9.10
CA LEU A 748 -3.93 12.44 -10.42
C LEU A 748 -2.97 11.56 -11.23
N ILE A 749 -2.96 11.76 -12.54
CA ILE A 749 -2.01 11.13 -13.45
C ILE A 749 -0.92 12.13 -13.79
N LEU A 750 0.35 11.75 -13.62
CA LEU A 750 1.49 12.44 -14.22
C LEU A 750 1.79 11.75 -15.55
N HIS A 751 1.44 12.41 -16.65
CA HIS A 751 1.75 11.93 -17.99
C HIS A 751 3.12 12.44 -18.40
N ILE A 752 4.10 11.53 -18.47
CA ILE A 752 5.49 11.84 -18.80
C ILE A 752 5.80 11.46 -20.24
N GLY A 753 6.27 12.42 -21.01
CA GLY A 753 6.61 12.24 -22.42
C GLY A 753 5.41 12.32 -23.34
N THR A 754 5.50 11.64 -24.48
CA THR A 754 4.48 11.56 -25.51
C THR A 754 4.19 10.11 -25.87
N GLN A 755 3.14 9.84 -26.62
CA GLN A 755 2.83 8.48 -27.10
C GLN A 755 3.98 7.86 -27.90
N ALA A 756 4.78 8.69 -28.59
CA ALA A 756 5.94 8.22 -29.37
C ALA A 756 7.12 7.76 -28.48
N ASP A 757 7.16 8.19 -27.23
CA ASP A 757 8.21 7.80 -26.26
C ASP A 757 7.90 6.48 -25.56
N LEU A 758 6.66 5.99 -25.68
CA LEU A 758 6.21 4.76 -25.04
C LEU A 758 6.71 3.51 -25.78
N PRO A 759 6.99 2.39 -25.08
CA PRO A 759 7.17 1.12 -25.77
C PRO A 759 5.90 0.71 -26.51
N PRO A 760 6.02 -0.11 -27.56
CA PRO A 760 4.83 -0.58 -28.30
C PRO A 760 3.91 -1.39 -27.38
N VAL A 761 2.61 -1.28 -27.63
CA VAL A 761 1.60 -2.08 -26.92
C VAL A 761 1.93 -3.57 -27.07
N PRO A 762 1.99 -4.36 -26.00
CA PRO A 762 2.29 -5.78 -26.09
C PRO A 762 1.28 -6.52 -26.98
N PRO A 763 1.73 -7.51 -27.77
CA PRO A 763 0.82 -8.27 -28.64
C PRO A 763 -0.31 -8.93 -27.85
N ARG A 764 -1.55 -8.75 -28.30
CA ARG A 764 -2.77 -9.25 -27.63
C ARG A 764 -2.99 -8.67 -26.23
N PHE A 765 -2.53 -7.46 -26.01
CA PHE A 765 -2.84 -6.74 -24.76
C PHE A 765 -4.36 -6.50 -24.68
N PRO A 766 -5.00 -6.77 -23.53
CA PRO A 766 -6.45 -6.60 -23.40
C PRO A 766 -6.89 -5.16 -23.61
N THR A 767 -8.01 -4.99 -24.31
CA THR A 767 -8.69 -3.70 -24.50
C THR A 767 -9.98 -3.65 -23.69
N CYS A 768 -10.30 -2.48 -23.14
CA CYS A 768 -11.59 -2.24 -22.49
C CYS A 768 -12.66 -1.96 -23.55
N GLY A 769 -13.89 -2.41 -23.27
CA GLY A 769 -15.03 -2.26 -24.19
C GLY A 769 -15.31 -3.50 -25.02
N ASP A 770 -14.33 -4.36 -25.27
CA ASP A 770 -14.48 -5.58 -26.09
C ASP A 770 -14.76 -6.85 -25.26
N HIS A 771 -14.88 -6.71 -23.93
CA HIS A 771 -15.08 -7.87 -23.08
C HIS A 771 -16.47 -8.48 -23.29
N VAL A 772 -16.49 -9.63 -23.96
CA VAL A 772 -17.64 -10.52 -23.97
C VAL A 772 -17.36 -11.61 -22.93
N PRO A 773 -18.11 -11.66 -21.82
CA PRO A 773 -17.92 -12.71 -20.83
C PRO A 773 -18.10 -14.08 -21.49
N PRO A 774 -17.26 -15.07 -21.17
CA PRO A 774 -17.40 -16.40 -21.75
C PRO A 774 -18.79 -16.96 -21.40
N VAL A 775 -19.51 -17.40 -22.42
CA VAL A 775 -20.78 -18.09 -22.22
C VAL A 775 -20.45 -19.46 -21.63
N THR A 776 -20.61 -19.58 -20.32
CA THR A 776 -20.52 -20.88 -19.65
C THR A 776 -21.81 -21.65 -19.93
N TRP A 777 -21.71 -22.68 -20.74
CA TRP A 777 -22.77 -23.67 -20.87
C TRP A 777 -22.71 -24.55 -19.62
N PHE A 778 -23.74 -24.52 -18.82
CA PHE A 778 -23.92 -25.44 -17.68
C PHE A 778 -24.49 -26.78 -18.16
#